data_e81dd2c6e2565b7a13f64c0267ef17c5
#
_entry.id   e81dd2c6e2565b7a13f64c0267ef17c5
#
_cell.length_a   1.000
_cell.length_b   1.000
_cell.length_c   1.000
_cell.angle_alpha   90.00
_cell.angle_beta   90.00
_cell.angle_gamma   90.00
#
_symmetry.space_group_name_H-M   'P 1'
#
loop_
_entity.id
_entity.type
_entity.pdbx_description
1 polymer ?
#
loop_
_entity_poly.entity_id
_entity_poly.type
_entity_poly.pdbx_seq_one_letter_code
_entity_poly.pdbx_strand_id
1 'polypeptide(L)'
;MNRTIDQLIIPVALAIAALAVLAGPVTDGWADPALRMRSGGLHRGQALASRPDGGLRLTGSKTIQKVVAIRVDFPPDTTSTTTGTGQFDLSSGSEEEINPPPHDRSYFQRQMTALAHYFRTVSRGAVDFTSIVYPESDQGAYTLPQQMSYYSPNLTEEENDIRLAEFFRDAIETADAAGEFDFSQFDAVVIFHAGAGADIAFEFDETPNDIPSAFMDAEWLIWALGSAYQQGIPVAGGTHHIPEGLWMPETLNQQDIEFGLTGLMAKLFGHQLGLPNLYSSDDGSSGIGTWGLMDQGSGNELGLIPAVPCAWSRVFLGWEQPVVVRQQLDVAIDALMANGSNPQVIKVPINADEYFLLENRQRDVFADGAVAIEDDGVIIEIDEYDWGLPGSGLLIWHIDEKVIRENYESNTVNADPLHRGVDLEEADGFQDIGFIIYGSYLTYGLPEDAFYEGNNTSFTPQTSPNSNSNNGADSHIFITGIGASGPTMTSDISMDLYQPGWPDSTGLSLDEHPPVVGDVDGDGDMEVVTSDPAGAILVWHHDGTPFLDGGNGSALFIQLTDSLTGTVALGDINGDPDLEIIVGDAAGWVHCYDQSGEELPGFPFDLGTPISTAPMVIPVAVGHSPAEIVAGTENGQVHGLTLHREHKEISHWMVDLARGAVNRLALIWGQNPEYPYTVVAGTADGFVGWFRPSGEEPYTINGTVLSAGVGGLATGDLDRDGESEIIAVRSEGEVAVWKLDGEPLPGWPVQASDGLEDAPALGDLDDDGYLEVVVSGDNQIWAWNYNGSPVNDFPVTISRTKPVGTLRSSPLLGDVNSDDSIDIVAGTPRGILVAHDRFGEPLDGWPLACAGGVNASPALVDVDGDGDIELLAGDETGWMYVWDLPARPEFEQLPWPFWGRDVGHSGAFPGESLPPLPSAGELMPTAWVYNYPNPTRGSSTTIRYTLGQEAEVEIRIYDLAGDLVDELDGTGYAHTENEVEWDLAGVASGVYLCRVEASGGGSTQTIFCKIAVVK
;
A
#
# COMPACT_ATOMS: atom_id res chain seq x y z
N MET A 1 41.99 29.40 -3.67
CA MET A 1 42.09 29.95 -2.25
C MET A 1 40.97 29.34 -1.47
N ASN A 2 41.19 28.84 -0.27
CA ASN A 2 40.10 28.41 0.58
C ASN A 2 39.32 29.64 1.07
N ARG A 3 38.04 29.72 0.74
CA ARG A 3 37.12 30.76 1.25
C ARG A 3 35.97 30.05 1.93
N THR A 4 35.39 30.63 2.98
CA THR A 4 34.08 30.14 3.47
C THR A 4 33.02 30.58 2.48
N ILE A 5 32.02 29.76 2.27
CA ILE A 5 30.92 29.98 1.30
C ILE A 5 30.20 31.31 1.54
N ASP A 6 29.99 31.68 2.81
CA ASP A 6 29.46 33.00 3.17
C ASP A 6 30.26 34.20 2.54
N GLN A 7 31.52 33.99 2.24
CA GLN A 7 32.35 35.06 1.59
C GLN A 7 32.17 35.11 0.07
N LEU A 8 31.65 34.07 -0.53
CA LEU A 8 31.36 33.95 -1.97
C LEU A 8 29.93 34.39 -2.30
N ILE A 9 28.96 34.06 -1.48
CA ILE A 9 27.51 34.20 -1.75
C ILE A 9 26.92 35.48 -1.19
N ILE A 10 27.39 36.01 -0.03
CA ILE A 10 26.86 37.24 0.58
C ILE A 10 26.81 38.47 -0.35
N PRO A 11 27.77 38.72 -1.27
CA PRO A 11 27.65 39.83 -2.18
C PRO A 11 26.50 39.67 -3.19
N VAL A 12 26.21 38.45 -3.64
CA VAL A 12 25.17 38.16 -4.64
C VAL A 12 23.77 38.13 -3.98
N ALA A 13 23.64 37.50 -2.82
CA ALA A 13 22.38 37.44 -2.06
C ALA A 13 21.93 38.84 -1.57
N LEU A 14 22.87 39.75 -1.24
CA LEU A 14 22.55 41.14 -0.90
C LEU A 14 22.06 41.96 -2.09
N ALA A 15 22.48 41.64 -3.31
CA ALA A 15 21.99 42.27 -4.54
C ALA A 15 20.54 41.83 -4.84
N ILE A 16 20.24 40.55 -4.68
CA ILE A 16 18.88 39.97 -4.88
C ILE A 16 17.93 40.47 -3.77
N ALA A 17 18.33 40.47 -2.51
CA ALA A 17 17.54 41.00 -1.40
C ALA A 17 17.31 42.52 -1.49
N ALA A 18 18.23 43.26 -2.05
CA ALA A 18 18.07 44.70 -2.29
C ALA A 18 17.08 44.99 -3.44
N LEU A 19 16.99 44.15 -4.45
CA LEU A 19 15.94 44.20 -5.49
C LEU A 19 14.56 43.85 -4.92
N ALA A 20 14.47 42.85 -4.05
CA ALA A 20 13.21 42.41 -3.43
C ALA A 20 12.62 43.44 -2.44
N VAL A 21 13.45 44.28 -1.79
CA VAL A 21 13.02 45.34 -0.87
C VAL A 21 12.59 46.64 -1.61
N LEU A 22 13.00 46.80 -2.88
CA LEU A 22 12.60 47.94 -3.71
C LEU A 22 11.38 47.70 -4.58
N ALA A 23 11.00 46.47 -4.79
CA ALA A 23 9.73 46.04 -5.36
C ALA A 23 8.73 45.98 -4.21
N GLY A 24 7.74 46.87 -4.19
CA GLY A 24 6.57 46.78 -3.27
C GLY A 24 5.85 45.45 -3.51
N PRO A 25 4.77 45.11 -2.75
CA PRO A 25 4.11 43.83 -2.88
C PRO A 25 3.67 43.62 -4.34
N VAL A 26 4.45 42.86 -5.07
CA VAL A 26 4.13 42.39 -6.41
C VAL A 26 3.19 41.25 -6.20
N THR A 27 1.93 41.55 -6.40
CA THR A 27 0.92 40.51 -6.66
C THR A 27 1.28 39.91 -8.01
N ASP A 28 1.40 38.59 -7.99
CA ASP A 28 1.55 37.71 -9.15
C ASP A 28 2.91 37.70 -9.86
N GLY A 29 3.66 36.59 -9.72
CA GLY A 29 4.56 36.14 -10.77
C GLY A 29 6.05 35.98 -10.46
N TRP A 30 6.46 35.65 -9.27
CA TRP A 30 7.77 34.99 -9.09
C TRP A 30 7.53 33.49 -8.96
N ALA A 31 7.29 32.82 -10.10
CA ALA A 31 7.67 31.44 -10.17
C ALA A 31 9.18 31.41 -9.92
N ASP A 32 9.60 30.82 -8.83
CA ASP A 32 10.98 30.38 -8.66
C ASP A 32 11.38 29.72 -9.97
N PRO A 33 12.58 29.98 -10.52
CA PRO A 33 12.97 29.35 -11.77
C PRO A 33 13.08 27.84 -11.58
N ALA A 34 11.93 27.18 -11.64
CA ALA A 34 11.89 25.75 -11.73
C ALA A 34 12.69 25.37 -12.97
N LEU A 35 13.84 24.79 -12.75
CA LEU A 35 14.64 24.20 -13.82
C LEU A 35 13.74 23.22 -14.56
N ARG A 36 13.08 23.66 -15.63
CA ARG A 36 12.24 22.80 -16.46
C ARG A 36 13.18 21.87 -17.20
N MET A 37 13.45 20.74 -16.58
CA MET A 37 14.08 19.64 -17.29
C MET A 37 13.01 18.89 -18.06
N ARG A 38 13.22 18.73 -19.35
CA ARG A 38 12.43 17.80 -20.13
C ARG A 38 12.73 16.40 -19.63
N SER A 39 11.66 15.60 -19.45
CA SER A 39 11.76 14.20 -19.13
C SER A 39 12.47 13.47 -20.26
N GLY A 40 13.77 13.29 -20.13
CA GLY A 40 14.46 12.26 -20.90
C GLY A 40 14.00 10.90 -20.36
N GLY A 41 13.55 10.01 -21.23
CA GLY A 41 13.19 8.65 -20.83
C GLY A 41 14.35 7.98 -20.09
N LEU A 42 14.03 7.13 -19.14
CA LEU A 42 15.02 6.26 -18.52
C LEU A 42 15.25 5.01 -19.37
N HIS A 43 16.44 4.50 -19.27
CA HIS A 43 16.96 3.42 -20.10
C HIS A 43 16.05 2.19 -20.20
N ARG A 44 15.64 1.82 -21.41
CA ARG A 44 15.31 0.42 -21.72
C ARG A 44 16.58 -0.41 -21.65
N GLY A 45 16.69 -1.21 -20.62
CA GLY A 45 17.78 -2.18 -20.49
C GLY A 45 18.49 -2.24 -19.16
N GLN A 46 18.19 -1.33 -18.24
CA GLN A 46 18.59 -1.50 -16.84
C GLN A 46 17.45 -2.16 -16.08
N ALA A 47 17.50 -3.47 -15.93
CA ALA A 47 16.50 -4.19 -15.15
C ALA A 47 16.66 -3.89 -13.66
N LEU A 48 15.53 -3.71 -12.98
CA LEU A 48 15.48 -3.67 -11.52
C LEU A 48 15.63 -5.09 -10.96
N ALA A 49 16.23 -5.22 -9.79
CA ALA A 49 16.28 -6.48 -9.03
C ALA A 49 15.98 -6.21 -7.57
N SER A 50 15.20 -7.09 -6.97
CA SER A 50 14.93 -7.04 -5.52
C SER A 50 16.19 -7.35 -4.72
N ARG A 51 16.33 -6.69 -3.58
CA ARG A 51 17.33 -6.98 -2.55
C ARG A 51 16.80 -8.01 -1.56
N PRO A 52 17.67 -8.66 -0.78
CA PRO A 52 17.23 -9.53 0.32
C PRO A 52 16.39 -8.81 1.39
N ASP A 53 16.51 -7.48 1.49
CA ASP A 53 15.75 -6.60 2.39
C ASP A 53 14.46 -6.03 1.76
N GLY A 54 14.02 -6.56 0.61
CA GLY A 54 12.81 -6.14 -0.10
C GLY A 54 12.95 -4.92 -1.01
N GLY A 55 14.05 -4.14 -0.91
CA GLY A 55 14.26 -2.94 -1.75
C GLY A 55 14.68 -3.27 -3.19
N LEU A 56 14.50 -2.31 -4.09
CA LEU A 56 14.95 -2.38 -5.47
C LEU A 56 16.38 -1.88 -5.64
N ARG A 57 17.05 -2.34 -6.68
CA ARG A 57 18.34 -1.82 -7.14
C ARG A 57 18.48 -2.00 -8.64
N LEU A 58 19.37 -1.21 -9.25
CA LEU A 58 19.77 -1.43 -10.62
C LEU A 58 20.59 -2.72 -10.77
N THR A 59 20.23 -3.56 -11.75
CA THR A 59 21.05 -4.72 -12.12
C THR A 59 22.13 -4.25 -13.10
N GLY A 60 23.39 -4.37 -12.67
CA GLY A 60 24.53 -4.03 -13.52
C GLY A 60 24.78 -2.51 -13.60
N SER A 61 24.84 -1.82 -12.43
CA SER A 61 25.25 -0.42 -12.35
C SER A 61 26.48 -0.17 -13.19
N LYS A 62 26.42 0.82 -14.10
CA LYS A 62 27.54 1.22 -14.94
C LYS A 62 28.68 1.70 -14.05
N THR A 63 29.86 1.12 -14.23
CA THR A 63 31.06 1.69 -13.64
C THR A 63 31.59 2.74 -14.59
N ILE A 64 31.37 4.00 -14.28
CA ILE A 64 31.92 5.12 -15.06
C ILE A 64 33.29 5.48 -14.48
N GLN A 65 34.37 5.31 -15.28
CA GLN A 65 35.74 5.62 -14.89
C GLN A 65 36.32 6.75 -15.71
N LYS A 66 35.85 6.91 -16.95
CA LYS A 66 36.36 7.91 -17.89
C LYS A 66 35.24 8.61 -18.62
N VAL A 67 35.24 9.92 -18.55
CA VAL A 67 34.23 10.76 -19.19
C VAL A 67 34.95 11.62 -20.26
N VAL A 68 34.40 11.63 -21.46
CA VAL A 68 34.78 12.61 -22.46
C VAL A 68 33.84 13.78 -22.44
N ALA A 69 34.34 15.01 -22.39
CA ALA A 69 33.59 16.22 -22.63
C ALA A 69 33.97 16.82 -23.97
N ILE A 70 32.97 17.18 -24.79
CA ILE A 70 33.20 17.83 -26.08
C ILE A 70 32.59 19.20 -26.09
N ARG A 71 33.30 20.16 -26.68
CA ARG A 71 32.82 21.53 -26.85
C ARG A 71 32.35 21.73 -28.29
N VAL A 72 31.09 22.16 -28.44
CA VAL A 72 30.52 22.43 -29.76
C VAL A 72 30.08 23.89 -29.86
N ASP A 73 30.28 24.48 -31.02
CA ASP A 73 29.82 25.80 -31.37
C ASP A 73 28.96 25.77 -32.65
N PHE A 74 28.35 26.88 -32.98
CA PHE A 74 27.43 26.99 -34.11
C PHE A 74 28.01 27.93 -35.18
N PRO A 75 27.53 27.86 -36.43
CA PRO A 75 27.79 28.93 -37.40
C PRO A 75 27.36 30.28 -36.79
N PRO A 76 28.17 31.34 -36.97
CA PRO A 76 27.89 32.64 -36.37
C PRO A 76 26.45 33.10 -36.60
N ASP A 77 25.78 33.49 -35.54
CA ASP A 77 24.40 33.94 -35.49
C ASP A 77 24.32 35.34 -34.90
N THR A 78 23.39 36.13 -35.40
CA THR A 78 23.10 37.51 -34.91
C THR A 78 21.61 37.67 -34.66
N THR A 79 20.82 36.59 -34.57
CA THR A 79 19.43 36.60 -34.24
C THR A 79 19.27 37.01 -32.77
N SER A 80 18.21 37.80 -32.49
CA SER A 80 17.94 38.24 -31.11
C SER A 80 17.14 37.20 -30.32
N THR A 81 16.91 36.01 -30.88
CA THR A 81 16.15 34.92 -30.24
C THR A 81 17.02 33.83 -29.64
N THR A 82 18.36 33.99 -29.74
CA THR A 82 19.36 33.16 -29.10
C THR A 82 20.38 34.02 -28.36
N THR A 83 20.93 33.53 -27.24
CA THR A 83 21.95 34.22 -26.49
C THR A 83 23.31 34.09 -27.19
N GLY A 84 24.07 35.22 -27.21
CA GLY A 84 25.41 35.24 -27.75
C GLY A 84 25.48 35.26 -29.29
N THR A 85 26.53 34.71 -29.87
CA THR A 85 26.83 34.74 -31.30
C THR A 85 26.91 33.33 -31.93
N GLY A 86 26.55 32.32 -31.19
CA GLY A 86 26.79 30.92 -31.56
C GLY A 86 28.21 30.43 -31.28
N GLN A 87 29.11 31.30 -30.78
CA GLN A 87 30.49 30.99 -30.43
C GLN A 87 30.67 31.17 -28.92
N PHE A 88 31.58 30.42 -28.30
CA PHE A 88 31.92 30.57 -26.89
C PHE A 88 32.40 31.98 -26.55
N ASP A 89 31.98 32.48 -25.34
CA ASP A 89 32.50 33.74 -24.84
C ASP A 89 33.93 33.56 -24.31
N LEU A 90 34.90 34.10 -25.05
CA LEU A 90 36.31 34.10 -24.71
C LEU A 90 36.78 35.47 -24.19
N SER A 91 35.85 36.38 -23.82
CA SER A 91 36.21 37.67 -23.21
C SER A 91 36.72 37.46 -21.78
N SER A 92 37.17 38.51 -21.12
CA SER A 92 37.55 38.44 -19.73
C SER A 92 36.35 38.78 -18.87
N GLY A 93 35.89 37.85 -18.02
CA GLY A 93 34.80 38.10 -17.05
C GLY A 93 35.21 38.91 -15.83
N SER A 94 34.24 39.16 -14.96
CA SER A 94 34.39 39.76 -13.64
C SER A 94 34.69 38.70 -12.60
N GLU A 95 35.57 38.98 -11.62
CA GLU A 95 35.76 38.06 -10.46
C GLU A 95 34.51 37.99 -9.53
N GLU A 96 33.48 38.79 -9.79
CA GLU A 96 32.21 38.80 -9.01
C GLU A 96 31.11 37.98 -9.68
N GLU A 97 31.32 37.50 -10.93
CA GLU A 97 30.36 36.68 -11.69
C GLU A 97 30.46 35.20 -11.32
N ILE A 98 29.32 34.50 -11.29
CA ILE A 98 29.29 33.03 -11.21
C ILE A 98 29.70 32.45 -12.57
N ASN A 99 30.69 31.58 -12.55
CA ASN A 99 31.22 30.96 -13.78
C ASN A 99 31.61 31.98 -14.86
N PRO A 100 32.54 32.88 -14.58
CA PRO A 100 32.90 33.95 -15.49
C PRO A 100 33.62 33.44 -16.75
N PRO A 101 33.50 34.17 -17.88
CA PRO A 101 34.38 33.90 -19.04
C PRO A 101 35.86 34.25 -18.74
N PRO A 102 36.83 33.70 -19.46
CA PRO A 102 36.69 33.02 -20.76
C PRO A 102 36.23 31.57 -20.63
N HIS A 103 35.22 31.19 -21.45
CA HIS A 103 34.72 29.85 -21.53
C HIS A 103 35.57 29.01 -22.49
N ASP A 104 36.83 28.88 -22.13
CA ASP A 104 37.84 28.09 -22.89
C ASP A 104 37.85 26.61 -22.41
N ARG A 105 38.81 25.85 -22.97
CA ARG A 105 38.97 24.44 -22.59
C ARG A 105 39.20 24.24 -21.08
N SER A 106 39.98 25.14 -20.47
CA SER A 106 40.36 25.06 -19.07
C SER A 106 39.17 25.30 -18.18
N TYR A 107 38.24 26.21 -18.53
CA TYR A 107 36.99 26.44 -17.86
C TYR A 107 36.13 25.14 -17.79
N PHE A 108 35.89 24.49 -18.93
CA PHE A 108 35.11 23.24 -18.96
C PHE A 108 35.84 22.09 -18.27
N GLN A 109 37.17 22.05 -18.28
CA GLN A 109 37.90 21.07 -17.49
C GLN A 109 37.68 21.26 -15.97
N ARG A 110 37.57 22.51 -15.50
CA ARG A 110 37.22 22.81 -14.09
C ARG A 110 35.78 22.39 -13.75
N GLN A 111 34.82 22.62 -14.65
CA GLN A 111 33.42 22.15 -14.46
C GLN A 111 33.39 20.61 -14.34
N MET A 112 34.11 19.90 -15.17
CA MET A 112 34.25 18.44 -15.11
C MET A 112 34.97 17.97 -13.83
N THR A 113 35.90 18.79 -13.30
CA THR A 113 36.57 18.50 -12.01
C THR A 113 35.59 18.66 -10.86
N ALA A 114 34.76 19.72 -10.87
CA ALA A 114 33.70 19.93 -9.90
C ALA A 114 32.71 18.76 -9.87
N LEU A 115 32.26 18.31 -11.05
CA LEU A 115 31.36 17.15 -11.16
C LEU A 115 31.99 15.87 -10.59
N ALA A 116 33.24 15.58 -10.94
CA ALA A 116 33.95 14.42 -10.44
C ALA A 116 34.14 14.49 -8.91
N HIS A 117 34.44 15.65 -8.36
CA HIS A 117 34.57 15.87 -6.92
C HIS A 117 33.24 15.65 -6.22
N TYR A 118 32.13 16.20 -6.73
CA TYR A 118 30.80 16.01 -6.20
C TYR A 118 30.49 14.51 -6.07
N PHE A 119 30.53 13.76 -7.17
CA PHE A 119 30.17 12.34 -7.11
C PHE A 119 31.12 11.51 -6.25
N ARG A 120 32.43 11.77 -6.28
CA ARG A 120 33.36 11.10 -5.37
C ARG A 120 33.02 11.32 -3.92
N THR A 121 32.63 12.56 -3.56
CA THR A 121 32.29 12.91 -2.18
C THR A 121 30.97 12.30 -1.73
N VAL A 122 29.88 12.53 -2.48
CA VAL A 122 28.53 12.08 -2.07
C VAL A 122 28.35 10.55 -2.17
N SER A 123 29.13 9.87 -3.01
CA SER A 123 29.15 8.40 -3.13
C SER A 123 30.22 7.75 -2.24
N ARG A 124 30.98 8.54 -1.47
CA ARG A 124 32.13 8.08 -0.64
C ARG A 124 33.14 7.26 -1.44
N GLY A 125 33.36 7.67 -2.70
CA GLY A 125 34.30 7.04 -3.62
C GLY A 125 33.75 5.84 -4.40
N ALA A 126 32.46 5.52 -4.28
CA ALA A 126 31.83 4.49 -5.13
C ALA A 126 31.81 4.92 -6.61
N VAL A 127 31.66 6.22 -6.87
CA VAL A 127 31.80 6.83 -8.19
C VAL A 127 33.00 7.79 -8.15
N ASP A 128 34.03 7.45 -8.91
CA ASP A 128 35.22 8.27 -9.08
C ASP A 128 35.70 8.13 -10.57
N PHE A 129 35.70 9.22 -11.30
CA PHE A 129 36.04 9.22 -12.71
C PHE A 129 37.04 10.31 -13.07
N THR A 130 37.75 10.11 -14.16
CA THR A 130 38.61 11.13 -14.79
C THR A 130 37.94 11.65 -16.05
N SER A 131 38.15 12.92 -16.37
CA SER A 131 37.57 13.55 -17.55
C SER A 131 38.63 14.23 -18.44
N ILE A 132 38.35 14.31 -19.72
CA ILE A 132 39.13 15.03 -20.68
C ILE A 132 38.21 15.83 -21.58
N VAL A 133 38.55 17.11 -21.78
CA VAL A 133 37.81 18.04 -22.66
C VAL A 133 38.46 18.15 -24.01
N TYR A 134 37.67 17.97 -25.08
CA TYR A 134 38.08 18.14 -26.48
C TYR A 134 37.27 19.25 -27.17
N PRO A 135 37.80 19.88 -28.24
CA PRO A 135 39.14 19.68 -28.81
C PRO A 135 40.24 20.12 -27.83
N GLU A 136 41.48 19.61 -28.03
CA GLU A 136 42.65 19.96 -27.20
C GLU A 136 43.08 21.43 -27.33
N SER A 137 42.63 22.13 -28.37
CA SER A 137 42.84 23.57 -28.56
C SER A 137 42.12 24.38 -27.48
N ASP A 138 42.78 25.25 -26.76
CA ASP A 138 42.19 26.05 -25.66
C ASP A 138 40.97 26.86 -26.11
N GLN A 139 40.98 27.42 -27.31
CA GLN A 139 39.91 28.26 -27.87
C GLN A 139 39.09 27.58 -28.97
N GLY A 140 39.37 26.30 -29.29
CA GLY A 140 38.69 25.58 -30.36
C GLY A 140 37.38 24.95 -29.89
N ALA A 141 36.48 24.74 -30.85
CA ALA A 141 35.26 23.95 -30.68
C ALA A 141 34.98 23.13 -31.95
N TYR A 142 34.10 22.14 -31.89
CA TYR A 142 33.59 21.45 -33.06
C TYR A 142 32.37 22.20 -33.59
N THR A 143 32.50 22.85 -34.75
CA THR A 143 31.40 23.67 -35.31
C THR A 143 30.34 22.78 -35.94
N LEU A 144 29.12 22.87 -35.39
CA LEU A 144 27.98 22.12 -35.89
C LEU A 144 27.48 22.61 -37.25
N PRO A 145 26.73 21.77 -38.03
CA PRO A 145 26.30 22.15 -39.40
C PRO A 145 25.19 23.22 -39.40
N GLN A 146 24.44 23.41 -38.32
CA GLN A 146 23.30 24.33 -38.25
C GLN A 146 23.52 25.39 -37.15
N GLN A 147 22.75 26.50 -37.20
CA GLN A 147 22.71 27.53 -36.16
C GLN A 147 21.97 27.01 -34.92
N MET A 148 22.18 27.63 -33.76
CA MET A 148 21.52 27.25 -32.49
C MET A 148 20.00 27.20 -32.61
N SER A 149 19.38 28.23 -33.19
CA SER A 149 17.92 28.33 -33.40
C SER A 149 17.32 27.22 -34.27
N TYR A 150 18.12 26.44 -35.01
CA TYR A 150 17.65 25.25 -35.71
C TYR A 150 17.42 24.09 -34.75
N TYR A 151 18.27 23.94 -33.74
CA TYR A 151 18.18 22.83 -32.77
C TYR A 151 17.18 23.08 -31.65
N SER A 152 16.81 24.35 -31.41
CA SER A 152 15.77 24.78 -30.49
C SER A 152 14.83 25.79 -31.15
N PRO A 153 13.96 25.36 -32.07
CA PRO A 153 13.19 26.31 -32.89
C PRO A 153 12.00 26.93 -32.18
N ASN A 154 11.72 26.61 -30.91
CA ASN A 154 10.58 27.06 -30.12
C ASN A 154 9.23 26.81 -30.83
N LEU A 155 9.02 25.59 -31.28
CA LEU A 155 7.82 25.10 -31.95
C LEU A 155 6.99 24.22 -30.99
N THR A 156 6.43 23.13 -31.49
CA THR A 156 5.80 22.10 -30.63
C THR A 156 6.85 21.34 -29.85
N GLU A 157 6.47 20.78 -28.71
CA GLU A 157 7.36 19.96 -27.89
C GLU A 157 7.99 18.81 -28.69
N GLU A 158 7.17 18.06 -29.45
CA GLU A 158 7.62 16.98 -30.33
C GLU A 158 8.67 17.45 -31.36
N GLU A 159 8.45 18.61 -32.01
CA GLU A 159 9.42 19.15 -32.99
C GLU A 159 10.72 19.60 -32.32
N ASN A 160 10.64 20.22 -31.15
CA ASN A 160 11.79 20.61 -30.35
C ASN A 160 12.60 19.37 -29.91
N ASP A 161 11.95 18.32 -29.44
CA ASP A 161 12.62 17.09 -29.02
C ASP A 161 13.33 16.36 -30.13
N ILE A 162 12.73 16.33 -31.33
CA ILE A 162 13.42 15.81 -32.52
C ILE A 162 14.67 16.64 -32.84
N ARG A 163 14.60 17.98 -32.74
CA ARG A 163 15.75 18.85 -33.00
C ARG A 163 16.83 18.70 -31.96
N LEU A 164 16.52 18.49 -30.72
CA LEU A 164 17.50 18.18 -29.66
C LEU A 164 18.18 16.84 -29.89
N ALA A 165 17.46 15.82 -30.36
CA ALA A 165 18.09 14.56 -30.77
C ALA A 165 19.02 14.73 -31.98
N GLU A 166 18.66 15.59 -32.97
CA GLU A 166 19.55 15.99 -34.07
C GLU A 166 20.78 16.73 -33.56
N PHE A 167 20.62 17.63 -32.56
CA PHE A 167 21.75 18.31 -31.92
C PHE A 167 22.74 17.31 -31.32
N PHE A 168 22.24 16.36 -30.51
CA PHE A 168 23.08 15.33 -29.90
C PHE A 168 23.83 14.50 -30.95
N ARG A 169 23.11 14.05 -31.99
CA ARG A 169 23.69 13.32 -33.12
C ARG A 169 24.81 14.13 -33.80
N ASP A 170 24.49 15.36 -34.21
CA ASP A 170 25.40 16.21 -34.99
C ASP A 170 26.66 16.54 -34.16
N ALA A 171 26.53 16.71 -32.85
CA ALA A 171 27.65 16.94 -31.93
C ALA A 171 28.60 15.74 -31.90
N ILE A 172 28.07 14.52 -31.73
CA ILE A 172 28.87 13.28 -31.69
C ILE A 172 29.53 13.02 -33.05
N GLU A 173 28.76 13.09 -34.16
CA GLU A 173 29.28 12.83 -35.51
C GLU A 173 30.35 13.84 -35.92
N THR A 174 30.20 15.13 -35.55
CA THR A 174 31.17 16.17 -35.84
C THR A 174 32.47 15.95 -35.07
N ALA A 175 32.41 15.57 -33.81
CA ALA A 175 33.58 15.22 -33.00
C ALA A 175 34.28 13.96 -33.49
N ASP A 176 33.54 12.90 -33.87
CA ASP A 176 34.11 11.66 -34.42
C ASP A 176 34.83 11.92 -35.76
N ALA A 177 34.21 12.74 -36.62
CA ALA A 177 34.78 13.12 -37.91
C ALA A 177 36.08 13.91 -37.77
N ALA A 178 36.27 14.67 -36.70
CA ALA A 178 37.50 15.39 -36.40
C ALA A 178 38.67 14.43 -36.08
N GLY A 179 38.37 13.28 -35.49
CA GLY A 179 39.35 12.21 -35.25
C GLY A 179 40.43 12.54 -34.24
N GLU A 180 40.20 13.46 -33.31
CA GLU A 180 41.18 13.84 -32.28
C GLU A 180 41.26 12.81 -31.15
N PHE A 181 40.22 12.01 -30.92
CA PHE A 181 40.12 10.95 -29.91
C PHE A 181 39.23 9.81 -30.38
N ASP A 182 39.19 8.73 -29.61
CA ASP A 182 38.36 7.55 -29.85
C ASP A 182 37.31 7.42 -28.74
N PHE A 183 36.04 7.58 -29.07
CA PHE A 183 34.90 7.46 -28.12
C PHE A 183 34.87 6.12 -27.38
N SER A 184 35.35 5.04 -27.98
CA SER A 184 35.39 3.71 -27.36
C SER A 184 36.28 3.61 -26.12
N GLN A 185 37.05 4.65 -25.82
CA GLN A 185 37.91 4.74 -24.63
C GLN A 185 37.23 5.37 -23.43
N PHE A 186 35.94 5.79 -23.57
CA PHE A 186 35.19 6.52 -22.56
C PHE A 186 33.89 5.81 -22.27
N ASP A 187 33.43 5.94 -21.02
CA ASP A 187 32.24 5.31 -20.50
C ASP A 187 31.01 6.22 -20.59
N ALA A 188 31.20 7.54 -20.64
CA ALA A 188 30.13 8.56 -20.73
C ALA A 188 30.61 9.79 -21.55
N VAL A 189 29.63 10.50 -22.10
CA VAL A 189 29.83 11.71 -22.92
C VAL A 189 29.07 12.88 -22.32
N VAL A 190 29.78 14.03 -22.21
CA VAL A 190 29.21 15.32 -21.86
C VAL A 190 29.44 16.28 -23.03
N ILE A 191 28.41 17.01 -23.44
CA ILE A 191 28.54 18.02 -24.52
C ILE A 191 28.35 19.40 -23.90
N PHE A 192 29.28 20.31 -24.13
CA PHE A 192 29.12 21.72 -23.82
C PHE A 192 28.89 22.50 -25.10
N HIS A 193 27.82 23.27 -25.17
CA HIS A 193 27.53 24.13 -26.33
C HIS A 193 27.72 25.61 -26.01
N ALA A 194 28.02 26.39 -27.02
CA ALA A 194 28.14 27.83 -26.93
C ALA A 194 26.74 28.46 -26.69
N GLY A 195 26.71 29.58 -25.96
CA GLY A 195 25.51 30.29 -25.59
C GLY A 195 24.94 29.85 -24.25
N ALA A 196 23.96 30.62 -23.73
CA ALA A 196 23.27 30.28 -22.51
C ALA A 196 22.26 29.15 -22.71
N GLY A 197 21.81 28.50 -21.60
CA GLY A 197 20.77 27.50 -21.62
C GLY A 197 19.38 28.07 -21.42
N ALA A 198 18.35 27.44 -22.01
CA ALA A 198 16.95 27.76 -21.75
C ALA A 198 16.42 26.99 -20.54
N ASP A 199 17.22 26.87 -19.48
CA ASP A 199 16.92 26.07 -18.28
C ASP A 199 16.19 26.87 -17.21
N ILE A 200 16.29 28.19 -17.21
CA ILE A 200 15.63 29.10 -16.30
C ILE A 200 14.36 29.63 -16.97
N ALA A 201 13.21 29.42 -16.31
CA ALA A 201 11.95 29.89 -16.85
C ALA A 201 11.71 31.37 -16.53
N PHE A 202 11.52 32.19 -17.56
CA PHE A 202 11.13 33.59 -17.44
C PHE A 202 9.72 33.80 -17.95
N GLU A 203 8.97 34.77 -17.34
CA GLU A 203 7.63 35.14 -17.81
C GLU A 203 7.67 35.70 -19.26
N PHE A 204 8.80 36.39 -19.63
CA PHE A 204 9.10 36.84 -20.97
C PHE A 204 10.54 36.45 -21.32
N ASP A 205 10.68 35.31 -22.00
CA ASP A 205 11.97 34.84 -22.47
C ASP A 205 12.39 35.65 -23.73
N GLU A 206 13.45 36.43 -23.63
CA GLU A 206 14.00 37.22 -24.75
C GLU A 206 14.73 36.32 -25.76
N THR A 207 15.20 35.16 -25.35
CA THR A 207 16.00 34.24 -26.17
C THR A 207 15.40 32.81 -26.25
N PRO A 208 14.14 32.67 -26.68
CA PRO A 208 13.38 31.42 -26.63
C PRO A 208 13.91 30.29 -27.52
N ASN A 209 14.96 30.53 -28.27
CA ASN A 209 15.65 29.55 -29.10
C ASN A 209 17.00 29.09 -28.52
N ASP A 210 17.29 29.41 -27.26
CA ASP A 210 18.41 28.82 -26.55
C ASP A 210 18.17 27.32 -26.32
N ILE A 211 19.22 26.53 -26.29
CA ILE A 211 19.13 25.07 -26.12
C ILE A 211 19.07 24.75 -24.63
N PRO A 212 17.99 24.08 -24.14
CA PRO A 212 17.94 23.63 -22.76
C PRO A 212 18.92 22.51 -22.50
N SER A 213 19.45 22.39 -21.29
CA SER A 213 20.22 21.24 -20.84
C SER A 213 19.35 19.99 -20.78
N ALA A 214 19.88 18.82 -21.16
CA ALA A 214 19.17 17.59 -21.06
C ALA A 214 20.08 16.36 -21.02
N PHE A 215 19.50 15.24 -20.63
CA PHE A 215 20.07 13.91 -20.77
C PHE A 215 19.35 13.18 -21.92
N MET A 216 20.09 12.65 -22.85
CA MET A 216 19.62 11.86 -24.00
C MET A 216 19.84 10.40 -23.71
N ASP A 217 18.81 9.59 -23.89
CA ASP A 217 18.90 8.14 -23.83
C ASP A 217 18.60 7.47 -25.19
N ALA A 218 18.76 6.16 -25.22
CA ALA A 218 18.57 5.38 -26.43
C ALA A 218 17.11 5.39 -26.92
N GLU A 219 16.13 5.51 -26.00
CA GLU A 219 14.70 5.56 -26.38
C GLU A 219 14.35 6.84 -27.10
N TRP A 220 14.79 7.96 -26.54
CA TRP A 220 14.58 9.25 -27.16
C TRP A 220 15.24 9.29 -28.56
N LEU A 221 16.48 8.76 -28.68
CA LEU A 221 17.16 8.64 -29.99
C LEU A 221 16.35 7.80 -30.99
N ILE A 222 15.81 6.66 -30.58
CA ILE A 222 15.01 5.79 -31.45
C ILE A 222 13.71 6.49 -31.86
N TRP A 223 13.03 7.09 -30.90
CA TRP A 223 11.77 7.78 -31.14
C TRP A 223 11.96 8.98 -32.08
N ALA A 224 12.98 9.80 -31.83
CA ALA A 224 13.21 11.03 -32.61
C ALA A 224 13.86 10.78 -33.98
N LEU A 225 14.84 9.88 -34.05
CA LEU A 225 15.69 9.68 -35.25
C LEU A 225 15.41 8.35 -35.95
N GLY A 226 14.63 7.47 -35.34
CA GLY A 226 14.20 6.19 -35.94
C GLY A 226 15.09 4.99 -35.58
N SER A 227 14.64 3.81 -36.01
CA SER A 227 15.22 2.51 -35.61
C SER A 227 16.70 2.29 -36.07
N ALA A 228 17.23 3.14 -36.92
CA ALA A 228 18.65 3.11 -37.31
C ALA A 228 19.59 3.41 -36.13
N TYR A 229 19.08 4.09 -35.11
CA TYR A 229 19.79 4.50 -33.90
C TYR A 229 19.52 3.60 -32.69
N GLN A 230 19.00 2.39 -32.90
CA GLN A 230 18.68 1.45 -31.80
C GLN A 230 19.89 1.10 -30.91
N GLN A 231 21.10 1.21 -31.43
CA GLN A 231 22.33 1.00 -30.66
C GLN A 231 23.00 2.32 -30.24
N GLY A 232 22.36 3.46 -30.52
CA GLY A 232 22.94 4.80 -30.35
C GLY A 232 23.57 5.38 -31.63
N ILE A 233 24.23 6.53 -31.48
CA ILE A 233 24.92 7.23 -32.58
C ILE A 233 26.19 6.45 -32.99
N PRO A 234 26.36 6.02 -34.26
CA PRO A 234 27.50 5.26 -34.69
C PRO A 234 28.76 6.14 -34.77
N VAL A 235 29.87 5.70 -34.20
CA VAL A 235 31.20 6.34 -34.21
C VAL A 235 32.27 5.34 -34.59
N ALA A 236 33.50 5.81 -34.84
CA ALA A 236 34.64 5.00 -35.27
C ALA A 236 34.31 4.11 -36.50
N GLY A 237 33.60 4.70 -37.47
CA GLY A 237 33.17 4.00 -38.69
C GLY A 237 32.09 2.93 -38.42
N GLY A 238 31.32 3.07 -37.40
CA GLY A 238 30.21 2.16 -36.99
C GLY A 238 30.66 0.94 -36.18
N THR A 239 31.87 0.95 -35.65
CA THR A 239 32.37 -0.12 -34.76
C THR A 239 32.01 0.09 -33.30
N HIS A 240 31.62 1.30 -32.90
CA HIS A 240 31.16 1.68 -31.58
C HIS A 240 29.95 2.59 -31.71
N HIS A 241 29.13 2.68 -30.69
CA HIS A 241 27.90 3.47 -30.66
C HIS A 241 27.77 4.22 -29.34
N ILE A 242 27.27 5.45 -29.39
CA ILE A 242 26.98 6.28 -28.22
C ILE A 242 25.47 6.27 -28.02
N PRO A 243 24.96 5.48 -27.05
CA PRO A 243 23.54 5.33 -26.85
C PRO A 243 22.92 6.47 -26.02
N GLU A 244 23.75 7.20 -25.28
CA GLU A 244 23.29 8.16 -24.28
C GLU A 244 24.37 9.19 -23.96
N GLY A 245 23.96 10.30 -23.36
CA GLY A 245 24.85 11.33 -22.89
C GLY A 245 24.09 12.58 -22.50
N LEU A 246 24.77 13.55 -21.91
CA LEU A 246 24.17 14.81 -21.48
C LEU A 246 24.81 15.99 -22.19
N TRP A 247 24.07 17.09 -22.23
CA TRP A 247 24.62 18.35 -22.70
C TRP A 247 24.25 19.51 -21.78
N MET A 248 25.13 20.50 -21.79
CA MET A 248 25.09 21.70 -20.97
C MET A 248 25.45 22.91 -21.84
N PRO A 249 24.91 24.10 -21.52
CA PRO A 249 25.37 25.35 -22.11
C PRO A 249 26.76 25.73 -21.57
N GLU A 250 27.37 26.77 -22.16
CA GLU A 250 28.56 27.36 -21.59
C GLU A 250 28.31 28.11 -20.28
N THR A 251 27.08 28.59 -20.08
CA THR A 251 26.64 29.28 -18.86
C THR A 251 25.12 29.18 -18.68
N LEU A 252 24.65 29.29 -17.45
CA LEU A 252 23.24 29.51 -17.10
C LEU A 252 22.93 30.96 -16.78
N ASN A 253 23.92 31.86 -16.88
CA ASN A 253 23.75 33.29 -16.63
C ASN A 253 22.92 33.92 -17.76
N GLN A 254 21.73 34.43 -17.38
CA GLN A 254 20.78 34.96 -18.34
C GLN A 254 19.92 36.07 -17.67
N GLN A 255 19.65 37.18 -18.36
CA GLN A 255 18.77 38.28 -17.90
C GLN A 255 19.06 38.80 -16.49
N ASP A 256 20.34 39.05 -16.16
CA ASP A 256 20.83 39.50 -14.84
C ASP A 256 20.65 38.46 -13.70
N ILE A 257 20.28 37.18 -14.01
CA ILE A 257 20.33 36.08 -13.08
C ILE A 257 21.60 35.26 -13.34
N GLU A 258 22.33 34.97 -12.30
CA GLU A 258 23.55 34.15 -12.35
C GLU A 258 23.30 32.80 -11.67
N PHE A 259 23.68 31.70 -12.34
CA PHE A 259 23.46 30.36 -11.85
C PHE A 259 24.65 29.46 -12.18
N GLY A 260 25.04 28.59 -11.24
CA GLY A 260 26.14 27.63 -11.42
C GLY A 260 25.77 26.44 -12.29
N LEU A 261 26.70 25.92 -13.09
CA LEU A 261 26.48 24.73 -13.90
C LEU A 261 26.49 23.43 -13.09
N THR A 262 27.20 23.41 -11.96
CA THR A 262 27.53 22.16 -11.23
C THR A 262 26.29 21.40 -10.79
N GLY A 263 25.28 22.07 -10.28
CA GLY A 263 24.09 21.42 -9.76
C GLY A 263 23.24 20.74 -10.84
N LEU A 264 22.97 21.47 -11.93
CA LEU A 264 22.24 20.91 -13.07
C LEU A 264 23.01 19.76 -13.73
N MET A 265 24.33 19.95 -13.91
CA MET A 265 25.19 18.92 -14.46
C MET A 265 25.23 17.67 -13.57
N ALA A 266 25.22 17.82 -12.24
CA ALA A 266 25.15 16.70 -11.30
C ALA A 266 23.80 15.95 -11.41
N LYS A 267 22.67 16.66 -11.53
CA LYS A 267 21.35 16.04 -11.74
C LYS A 267 21.32 15.25 -13.05
N LEU A 268 21.76 15.83 -14.17
CA LEU A 268 21.81 15.12 -15.47
C LEU A 268 22.75 13.91 -15.44
N PHE A 269 23.86 14.01 -14.72
CA PHE A 269 24.75 12.88 -14.53
C PHE A 269 24.16 11.83 -13.58
N GLY A 270 23.23 12.22 -12.69
CA GLY A 270 22.39 11.30 -11.92
C GLY A 270 21.54 10.39 -12.82
N HIS A 271 20.96 10.94 -13.89
CA HIS A 271 20.29 10.14 -14.94
C HIS A 271 21.26 9.20 -15.66
N GLN A 272 22.47 9.66 -15.97
CA GLN A 272 23.52 8.80 -16.56
C GLN A 272 23.88 7.60 -15.67
N LEU A 273 23.70 7.73 -14.34
CA LEU A 273 23.87 6.66 -13.35
C LEU A 273 22.62 5.80 -13.17
N GLY A 274 21.46 6.23 -13.70
CA GLY A 274 20.19 5.54 -13.65
C GLY A 274 19.20 6.05 -12.60
N LEU A 275 19.39 7.23 -12.01
CA LEU A 275 18.41 7.82 -11.12
C LEU A 275 17.22 8.40 -11.90
N PRO A 276 15.97 8.18 -11.48
CA PRO A 276 14.80 8.82 -12.05
C PRO A 276 14.65 10.26 -11.55
N ASN A 277 13.76 11.03 -12.16
CA ASN A 277 13.24 12.25 -11.57
C ASN A 277 12.45 11.93 -10.29
N LEU A 278 12.64 12.75 -9.26
CA LEU A 278 11.88 12.70 -8.02
C LEU A 278 10.96 13.93 -7.86
N TYR A 279 10.56 14.50 -9.00
CA TYR A 279 9.52 15.51 -9.16
C TYR A 279 8.52 15.02 -10.21
N SER A 280 7.35 15.62 -10.30
CA SER A 280 6.36 15.29 -11.33
C SER A 280 6.87 15.67 -12.71
N SER A 281 7.11 14.69 -13.56
CA SER A 281 7.47 14.92 -14.96
C SER A 281 6.28 15.40 -15.81
N ASP A 282 5.04 15.26 -15.31
CA ASP A 282 3.83 15.62 -16.04
C ASP A 282 3.58 17.13 -16.03
N ASP A 283 3.79 17.81 -14.89
CA ASP A 283 3.52 19.23 -14.72
C ASP A 283 4.70 20.03 -14.16
N GLY A 284 5.79 19.36 -13.77
CA GLY A 284 7.00 19.97 -13.20
C GLY A 284 6.88 20.34 -11.73
N SER A 285 5.81 19.91 -11.04
CA SER A 285 5.68 20.14 -9.61
C SER A 285 6.73 19.36 -8.82
N SER A 286 7.22 19.93 -7.74
CA SER A 286 8.26 19.34 -6.91
C SER A 286 7.72 18.07 -6.21
N GLY A 287 8.57 17.08 -5.98
CA GLY A 287 8.24 15.86 -5.23
C GLY A 287 8.96 15.81 -3.90
N ILE A 288 10.27 16.03 -3.88
CA ILE A 288 11.11 15.98 -2.67
C ILE A 288 11.82 17.31 -2.39
N GLY A 289 11.51 18.34 -3.14
CA GLY A 289 12.04 19.68 -2.91
C GLY A 289 13.54 19.81 -3.04
N THR A 290 14.06 20.75 -2.28
CA THR A 290 15.50 21.05 -2.20
C THR A 290 16.27 20.04 -1.34
N TRP A 291 15.59 19.03 -0.77
CA TRP A 291 16.18 18.01 0.07
C TRP A 291 16.96 16.94 -0.71
N GLY A 292 16.79 16.85 -2.03
CA GLY A 292 17.49 15.85 -2.85
C GLY A 292 17.89 16.32 -4.25
N LEU A 293 19.00 15.75 -4.77
CA LEU A 293 19.57 16.10 -6.07
C LEU A 293 18.59 15.98 -7.24
N MET A 294 17.77 14.91 -7.23
CA MET A 294 16.93 14.56 -8.39
C MET A 294 15.65 15.39 -8.50
N ASP A 295 15.55 16.45 -7.69
CA ASP A 295 14.51 17.46 -7.75
C ASP A 295 15.14 18.87 -7.66
N GLN A 296 14.60 19.80 -6.90
CA GLN A 296 15.05 21.18 -6.77
C GLN A 296 16.40 21.33 -6.04
N GLY A 297 16.83 20.31 -5.31
CA GLY A 297 18.13 20.31 -4.63
C GLY A 297 19.34 20.47 -5.55
N SER A 298 19.18 20.25 -6.85
CA SER A 298 20.18 20.60 -7.86
C SER A 298 20.40 22.12 -7.98
N GLY A 299 19.38 22.91 -7.62
CA GLY A 299 19.42 24.39 -7.65
C GLY A 299 19.94 25.05 -6.36
N ASN A 300 20.24 24.28 -5.33
CA ASN A 300 20.70 24.84 -4.05
C ASN A 300 21.89 25.78 -4.21
N GLU A 301 21.87 26.90 -3.45
CA GLU A 301 22.87 27.97 -3.52
C GLU A 301 23.16 28.39 -4.98
N LEU A 302 22.11 28.67 -5.73
CA LEU A 302 22.18 29.07 -7.14
C LEU A 302 22.90 28.03 -8.02
N GLY A 303 22.71 26.73 -7.75
CA GLY A 303 23.32 25.63 -8.49
C GLY A 303 24.80 25.41 -8.24
N LEU A 304 25.39 26.11 -7.27
CA LEU A 304 26.79 25.97 -6.87
C LEU A 304 27.01 24.80 -5.91
N ILE A 305 26.03 24.53 -5.04
CA ILE A 305 26.12 23.51 -3.98
C ILE A 305 24.91 22.59 -4.09
N PRO A 306 24.90 21.66 -5.06
CA PRO A 306 23.78 20.72 -5.19
C PRO A 306 23.66 19.83 -3.96
N ALA A 307 22.43 19.56 -3.55
CA ALA A 307 22.14 18.64 -2.44
C ALA A 307 22.72 17.24 -2.71
N VAL A 308 23.06 16.54 -1.63
CA VAL A 308 23.35 15.10 -1.71
C VAL A 308 22.12 14.34 -2.20
N PRO A 309 22.26 13.30 -3.03
CA PRO A 309 21.15 12.40 -3.37
C PRO A 309 20.48 11.87 -2.10
N CYS A 310 19.14 11.85 -2.03
CA CYS A 310 18.41 11.36 -0.87
C CYS A 310 18.77 9.91 -0.50
N ALA A 311 18.39 9.47 0.70
CA ALA A 311 18.71 8.13 1.19
C ALA A 311 18.36 7.03 0.18
N TRP A 312 17.13 7.08 -0.38
CA TRP A 312 16.69 6.10 -1.39
C TRP A 312 17.61 6.09 -2.62
N SER A 313 17.96 7.25 -3.17
CA SER A 313 18.84 7.33 -4.35
C SER A 313 20.20 6.67 -4.12
N ARG A 314 20.79 6.88 -2.93
CA ARG A 314 22.09 6.25 -2.57
C ARG A 314 21.96 4.74 -2.36
N VAL A 315 20.88 4.29 -1.74
CA VAL A 315 20.56 2.87 -1.56
C VAL A 315 20.28 2.20 -2.90
N PHE A 316 19.51 2.83 -3.77
CA PHE A 316 19.17 2.36 -5.11
C PHE A 316 20.41 2.17 -6.00
N LEU A 317 21.34 3.13 -5.98
CA LEU A 317 22.63 3.01 -6.68
C LEU A 317 23.61 2.04 -6.02
N GLY A 318 23.29 1.50 -4.84
CA GLY A 318 24.12 0.58 -4.10
C GLY A 318 25.33 1.24 -3.42
N TRP A 319 25.31 2.55 -3.24
CA TRP A 319 26.35 3.29 -2.49
C TRP A 319 26.20 3.11 -0.99
N GLU A 320 24.99 2.88 -0.53
CA GLU A 320 24.63 2.71 0.87
C GLU A 320 23.94 1.37 1.09
N GLN A 321 24.16 0.79 2.29
CA GLN A 321 23.44 -0.40 2.74
C GLN A 321 22.66 -0.01 3.99
N PRO A 322 21.32 0.11 3.94
CA PRO A 322 20.53 0.47 5.10
C PRO A 322 20.56 -0.64 6.14
N VAL A 323 20.58 -0.26 7.41
CA VAL A 323 20.40 -1.20 8.52
C VAL A 323 18.90 -1.32 8.79
N VAL A 324 18.37 -2.54 8.72
CA VAL A 324 16.97 -2.81 9.00
C VAL A 324 16.75 -2.85 10.50
N VAL A 325 15.83 -2.03 10.99
CA VAL A 325 15.43 -1.97 12.41
C VAL A 325 13.91 -2.09 12.47
N ARG A 326 13.41 -3.01 13.29
CA ARG A 326 11.99 -3.18 13.61
C ARG A 326 11.68 -2.76 15.03
N GLN A 327 12.57 -3.09 15.98
CA GLN A 327 12.45 -2.72 17.38
C GLN A 327 13.83 -2.46 17.99
N GLN A 328 14.12 -1.23 18.34
CA GLN A 328 15.38 -0.85 19.02
C GLN A 328 15.24 0.53 19.66
N LEU A 329 15.72 0.67 20.90
CA LEU A 329 15.86 1.95 21.59
C LEU A 329 17.20 2.60 21.26
N ASP A 330 17.26 3.93 21.33
CA ASP A 330 18.48 4.73 21.14
C ASP A 330 19.21 4.41 19.82
N VAL A 331 18.48 4.25 18.72
CA VAL A 331 19.05 4.03 17.38
C VAL A 331 19.84 5.28 16.98
N ALA A 332 21.16 5.15 16.87
CA ALA A 332 22.03 6.26 16.51
C ALA A 332 22.29 6.31 14.99
N ILE A 333 22.10 7.48 14.37
CA ILE A 333 22.25 7.73 12.94
C ILE A 333 23.26 8.87 12.72
N ASP A 334 24.35 8.57 12.06
CA ASP A 334 25.38 9.56 11.73
C ASP A 334 25.02 10.33 10.45
N ALA A 335 25.29 11.63 10.42
CA ALA A 335 25.21 12.41 9.20
C ALA A 335 26.21 11.90 8.15
N LEU A 336 25.89 12.04 6.86
CA LEU A 336 26.68 11.48 5.76
C LEU A 336 28.14 11.90 5.80
N MET A 337 28.43 13.17 6.11
CA MET A 337 29.77 13.72 6.19
C MET A 337 30.44 13.55 7.56
N ALA A 338 29.74 13.02 8.55
CA ALA A 338 30.30 12.74 9.86
C ALA A 338 31.29 11.56 9.82
N ASN A 339 32.38 11.66 10.57
CA ASN A 339 33.38 10.59 10.70
C ASN A 339 32.99 9.57 11.78
N GLY A 340 31.70 9.23 11.87
CA GLY A 340 31.18 8.29 12.84
C GLY A 340 31.25 6.84 12.36
N SER A 341 30.78 5.92 13.21
CA SER A 341 30.70 4.48 12.93
C SER A 341 29.28 3.95 12.97
N ASN A 342 28.30 4.81 13.26
CA ASN A 342 26.89 4.43 13.24
C ASN A 342 26.38 4.37 11.79
N PRO A 343 25.27 3.65 11.52
CA PRO A 343 24.59 3.68 10.25
C PRO A 343 24.25 5.10 9.81
N GLN A 344 24.24 5.34 8.51
CA GLN A 344 23.82 6.62 7.93
C GLN A 344 22.38 6.56 7.40
N VAL A 345 21.90 5.35 7.17
CA VAL A 345 20.53 5.09 6.75
C VAL A 345 19.98 3.90 7.54
N ILE A 346 18.81 4.11 8.15
CA ILE A 346 18.02 3.06 8.80
C ILE A 346 16.81 2.79 7.91
N LYS A 347 16.47 1.51 7.74
CA LYS A 347 15.24 1.07 7.08
C LYS A 347 14.28 0.52 8.13
N VAL A 348 13.05 1.04 8.14
CA VAL A 348 11.95 0.55 8.97
C VAL A 348 10.87 0.02 8.02
N PRO A 349 10.71 -1.29 7.85
CA PRO A 349 9.73 -1.86 6.94
C PRO A 349 8.31 -1.67 7.44
N ILE A 350 7.38 -1.30 6.54
CA ILE A 350 5.94 -1.35 6.77
C ILE A 350 5.44 -2.73 6.29
N ASN A 351 5.74 -3.06 5.04
CA ASN A 351 5.38 -4.31 4.37
C ASN A 351 6.47 -4.70 3.37
N ALA A 352 6.21 -5.57 2.40
CA ALA A 352 7.22 -6.02 1.45
C ALA A 352 7.64 -4.92 0.45
N ASP A 353 6.74 -4.05 0.06
CA ASP A 353 6.97 -3.00 -0.93
C ASP A 353 7.12 -1.60 -0.31
N GLU A 354 6.56 -1.35 0.88
CA GLU A 354 6.64 -0.05 1.55
C GLU A 354 7.54 -0.07 2.79
N TYR A 355 8.26 1.02 3.01
CA TYR A 355 9.13 1.18 4.17
C TYR A 355 9.54 2.64 4.37
N PHE A 356 9.99 2.97 5.61
CA PHE A 356 10.65 4.24 5.87
C PHE A 356 12.16 4.12 5.79
N LEU A 357 12.80 5.15 5.21
CA LEU A 357 14.24 5.37 5.36
C LEU A 357 14.48 6.60 6.23
N LEU A 358 15.26 6.42 7.27
CA LEU A 358 15.69 7.50 8.16
C LEU A 358 17.12 7.86 7.80
N GLU A 359 17.38 9.16 7.56
CA GLU A 359 18.73 9.71 7.40
C GLU A 359 18.92 10.99 8.20
N ASN A 360 20.11 11.17 8.72
CA ASN A 360 20.49 12.41 9.41
C ASN A 360 21.15 13.36 8.42
N ARG A 361 20.53 14.52 8.19
CA ARG A 361 21.04 15.57 7.29
C ARG A 361 21.44 16.81 8.09
N GLN A 362 22.64 17.27 7.89
CA GLN A 362 23.21 18.40 8.61
C GLN A 362 23.86 19.38 7.65
N ARG A 363 23.48 20.66 7.72
CA ARG A 363 24.05 21.73 6.88
C ARG A 363 25.54 21.96 7.19
N ASP A 364 25.91 21.92 8.46
CA ASP A 364 27.26 22.22 8.96
C ASP A 364 27.63 21.15 10.00
N VAL A 365 28.16 20.03 9.51
CA VAL A 365 28.54 18.88 10.34
C VAL A 365 29.71 19.19 11.26
N PHE A 366 30.65 20.03 10.80
CA PHE A 366 31.90 20.34 11.51
C PHE A 366 31.82 21.64 12.32
N ALA A 367 30.71 22.39 12.21
CA ALA A 367 30.49 23.69 12.87
C ALA A 367 31.57 24.73 12.55
N ASP A 368 32.12 24.71 11.34
CA ASP A 368 33.16 25.63 10.86
C ASP A 368 32.79 26.28 9.53
N GLY A 369 31.57 26.00 9.02
CA GLY A 369 31.04 26.45 7.74
C GLY A 369 31.64 25.73 6.55
N ALA A 370 30.84 25.50 5.52
CA ALA A 370 31.33 24.79 4.33
C ALA A 370 32.52 25.52 3.67
N VAL A 371 33.53 24.76 3.33
CA VAL A 371 34.78 25.29 2.72
C VAL A 371 34.83 24.90 1.25
N ALA A 372 34.85 25.89 0.39
CA ALA A 372 34.99 25.73 -1.04
C ALA A 372 36.44 26.01 -1.52
N ILE A 373 36.88 25.20 -2.50
CA ILE A 373 38.09 25.47 -3.26
C ILE A 373 37.67 25.94 -4.65
N GLU A 374 38.04 27.20 -4.91
CA GLU A 374 37.79 27.86 -6.17
C GLU A 374 39.06 27.88 -7.05
N ASP A 375 38.90 27.62 -8.34
CA ASP A 375 39.96 27.79 -9.35
C ASP A 375 39.40 28.59 -10.53
N ASP A 376 39.88 29.85 -10.66
CA ASP A 376 39.58 30.79 -11.75
C ASP A 376 38.06 30.96 -11.98
N GLY A 377 37.30 31.24 -10.87
CA GLY A 377 35.89 31.53 -10.85
C GLY A 377 34.97 30.30 -10.83
N VAL A 378 35.54 29.09 -10.84
CA VAL A 378 34.76 27.84 -10.74
C VAL A 378 35.03 27.18 -9.39
N ILE A 379 33.99 26.83 -8.65
CA ILE A 379 34.11 26.04 -7.42
C ILE A 379 34.34 24.60 -7.82
N ILE A 380 35.53 24.06 -7.55
CA ILE A 380 35.97 22.72 -7.97
C ILE A 380 35.87 21.68 -6.85
N GLU A 381 35.86 22.08 -5.60
CA GLU A 381 35.73 21.21 -4.42
C GLU A 381 34.93 21.89 -3.33
N ILE A 382 34.04 21.12 -2.65
CA ILE A 382 33.29 21.52 -1.46
C ILE A 382 33.35 20.36 -0.47
N ASP A 383 33.54 20.67 0.80
CA ASP A 383 33.61 19.66 1.85
C ASP A 383 32.24 19.29 2.43
N GLU A 384 31.22 20.16 2.33
CA GLU A 384 29.86 19.96 2.83
C GLU A 384 28.80 20.33 1.79
N TYR A 385 28.32 19.35 1.02
CA TYR A 385 27.29 19.58 -0.01
C TYR A 385 25.88 19.79 0.58
N ASP A 386 25.64 19.43 1.83
CA ASP A 386 24.36 19.69 2.52
C ASP A 386 24.23 21.10 3.06
N TRP A 387 25.25 21.95 2.89
CA TRP A 387 25.22 23.34 3.32
C TRP A 387 24.02 24.13 2.74
N GLY A 388 23.64 23.84 1.52
CA GLY A 388 22.53 24.46 0.80
C GLY A 388 21.14 23.93 1.17
N LEU A 389 21.00 22.99 2.13
CA LEU A 389 19.70 22.49 2.54
C LEU A 389 18.89 23.54 3.31
N PRO A 390 17.53 23.44 3.32
CA PRO A 390 16.68 24.32 4.09
C PRO A 390 16.99 24.30 5.59
N GLY A 391 17.21 23.10 6.15
CA GLY A 391 17.40 22.84 7.56
C GLY A 391 18.36 21.71 7.87
N SER A 392 18.41 21.32 9.15
CA SER A 392 19.22 20.21 9.66
C SER A 392 18.38 19.38 10.64
N GLY A 393 18.38 18.06 10.48
CA GLY A 393 17.64 17.14 11.33
C GLY A 393 17.58 15.72 10.74
N LEU A 394 16.73 14.92 11.32
CA LEU A 394 16.39 13.59 10.83
C LEU A 394 15.33 13.74 9.74
N LEU A 395 15.58 13.19 8.56
CA LEU A 395 14.60 13.07 7.49
C LEU A 395 14.03 11.65 7.49
N ILE A 396 12.73 11.56 7.32
CA ILE A 396 11.99 10.30 7.19
C ILE A 396 11.41 10.27 5.77
N TRP A 397 11.89 9.32 4.98
CA TRP A 397 11.44 9.09 3.61
C TRP A 397 10.48 7.92 3.58
N HIS A 398 9.28 8.11 3.05
CA HIS A 398 8.35 7.04 2.72
C HIS A 398 8.67 6.51 1.32
N ILE A 399 8.94 5.24 1.23
CA ILE A 399 9.33 4.58 -0.02
C ILE A 399 8.29 3.53 -0.38
N ASP A 400 7.80 3.61 -1.62
CA ASP A 400 6.90 2.61 -2.20
C ASP A 400 7.57 1.98 -3.44
N GLU A 401 8.12 0.79 -3.26
CA GLU A 401 8.84 0.07 -4.32
C GLU A 401 7.90 -0.42 -5.43
N LYS A 402 6.61 -0.58 -5.15
CA LYS A 402 5.61 -0.92 -6.17
C LYS A 402 5.40 0.25 -7.12
N VAL A 403 5.19 1.44 -6.58
CA VAL A 403 5.07 2.68 -7.38
C VAL A 403 6.36 2.92 -8.18
N ILE A 404 7.52 2.75 -7.56
CA ILE A 404 8.80 2.91 -8.23
C ILE A 404 8.93 1.91 -9.39
N ARG A 405 8.64 0.65 -9.17
CA ARG A 405 8.76 -0.42 -10.17
C ARG A 405 7.86 -0.18 -11.38
N GLU A 406 6.63 0.25 -11.14
CA GLU A 406 5.64 0.49 -12.18
C GLU A 406 5.95 1.75 -13.00
N ASN A 407 6.61 2.76 -12.39
CA ASN A 407 6.79 4.09 -12.97
C ASN A 407 8.25 4.43 -13.33
N TYR A 408 9.19 3.53 -13.06
CA TYR A 408 10.62 3.79 -13.29
C TYR A 408 10.95 3.98 -14.78
N GLU A 409 10.48 3.09 -15.66
CA GLU A 409 10.77 3.16 -17.11
C GLU A 409 10.16 4.40 -17.79
N SER A 410 9.02 4.86 -17.31
CA SER A 410 8.37 6.10 -17.79
C SER A 410 8.94 7.37 -17.18
N ASN A 411 9.83 7.25 -16.18
CA ASN A 411 10.38 8.36 -15.39
C ASN A 411 9.30 9.20 -14.68
N THR A 412 8.22 8.53 -14.21
CA THR A 412 7.05 9.14 -13.55
C THR A 412 6.92 8.71 -12.08
N VAL A 413 8.02 8.33 -11.43
CA VAL A 413 8.05 7.78 -10.05
C VAL A 413 7.31 8.66 -9.05
N ASN A 414 7.39 9.98 -9.18
CA ASN A 414 6.73 10.96 -8.33
C ASN A 414 5.71 11.83 -9.09
N ALA A 415 5.09 11.31 -10.16
CA ALA A 415 4.12 12.07 -10.94
C ALA A 415 2.76 12.24 -10.21
N ASP A 416 2.34 11.26 -9.41
CA ASP A 416 1.15 11.39 -8.56
C ASP A 416 1.54 12.05 -7.23
N PRO A 417 1.13 13.31 -6.95
CA PRO A 417 1.49 14.00 -5.73
C PRO A 417 0.82 13.43 -4.46
N LEU A 418 -0.20 12.56 -4.62
CA LEU A 418 -0.89 11.88 -3.53
C LEU A 418 -0.35 10.47 -3.27
N HIS A 419 0.51 9.96 -4.13
CA HIS A 419 1.08 8.62 -4.02
C HIS A 419 2.44 8.56 -4.73
N ARG A 420 3.43 9.16 -4.12
CA ARG A 420 4.81 9.21 -4.65
C ARG A 420 5.55 7.91 -4.33
N GLY A 421 6.43 7.50 -5.22
CA GLY A 421 7.33 6.36 -4.96
C GLY A 421 8.43 6.69 -3.94
N VAL A 422 8.85 7.96 -3.87
CA VAL A 422 9.82 8.47 -2.89
C VAL A 422 9.27 9.77 -2.35
N ASP A 423 8.76 9.77 -1.13
CA ASP A 423 8.17 10.94 -0.49
C ASP A 423 8.94 11.35 0.77
N LEU A 424 8.92 12.62 1.11
CA LEU A 424 9.45 13.13 2.36
C LEU A 424 8.32 13.38 3.34
N GLU A 425 8.36 12.75 4.50
CA GLU A 425 7.46 13.03 5.60
C GLU A 425 7.83 14.35 6.28
N GLU A 426 7.08 15.41 5.98
CA GLU A 426 7.37 16.77 6.44
C GLU A 426 6.99 16.93 7.91
N ALA A 427 8.01 17.10 8.79
CA ALA A 427 7.86 17.04 10.25
C ALA A 427 6.96 18.13 10.84
N ASP A 428 6.67 19.21 10.11
CA ASP A 428 5.74 20.27 10.55
C ASP A 428 4.26 19.89 10.38
N GLY A 429 3.99 18.73 9.74
CA GLY A 429 2.66 18.16 9.54
C GLY A 429 1.90 18.72 8.34
N PHE A 430 2.55 19.54 7.52
CA PHE A 430 2.00 20.05 6.27
C PHE A 430 2.76 19.43 5.11
N GLN A 431 2.17 18.46 4.43
CA GLN A 431 2.71 17.89 3.19
C GLN A 431 2.51 18.90 2.06
N ASP A 432 3.38 19.94 2.00
CA ASP A 432 3.18 21.06 1.08
C ASP A 432 4.27 21.20 0.00
N ILE A 433 5.31 20.38 0.03
CA ILE A 433 6.30 20.27 -1.05
C ILE A 433 5.59 19.85 -2.35
N GLY A 434 5.60 20.75 -3.33
CA GLY A 434 4.99 20.49 -4.64
C GLY A 434 3.51 20.84 -4.76
N PHE A 435 2.83 21.26 -3.71
CA PHE A 435 1.43 21.69 -3.78
C PHE A 435 1.27 23.19 -3.97
N ILE A 436 0.24 23.60 -4.74
CA ILE A 436 -0.16 24.99 -4.92
C ILE A 436 -1.33 25.28 -3.98
N ILE A 437 -1.11 26.13 -2.96
CA ILE A 437 -2.16 26.54 -2.03
C ILE A 437 -2.59 27.98 -2.35
N TYR A 438 -3.87 28.19 -2.67
CA TYR A 438 -4.52 29.50 -2.93
C TYR A 438 -3.86 30.40 -3.98
N GLY A 439 -3.22 29.81 -5.02
CA GLY A 439 -2.59 30.61 -6.09
C GLY A 439 -1.29 31.29 -5.67
N SER A 440 -0.76 30.96 -4.53
CA SER A 440 0.56 31.34 -4.04
C SER A 440 1.44 30.11 -3.83
N TYR A 441 2.61 30.25 -4.31
CA TYR A 441 3.71 29.30 -4.48
C TYR A 441 3.89 28.21 -3.44
N LEU A 442 4.19 27.09 -3.99
CA LEU A 442 4.95 25.91 -3.58
C LEU A 442 6.04 26.25 -2.56
N THR A 443 6.10 25.52 -1.49
CA THR A 443 7.37 25.35 -0.79
C THR A 443 8.21 24.34 -1.55
N TYR A 444 9.49 24.52 -1.55
CA TYR A 444 10.46 23.54 -2.04
C TYR A 444 11.22 22.88 -0.88
N GLY A 445 10.66 23.01 0.31
CA GLY A 445 11.19 22.53 1.58
C GLY A 445 11.55 23.66 2.53
N LEU A 446 11.19 23.45 3.80
CA LEU A 446 11.40 24.36 4.92
C LEU A 446 12.33 23.75 5.97
N PRO A 447 12.99 24.54 6.84
CA PRO A 447 13.78 23.99 7.94
C PRO A 447 12.97 23.10 8.89
N GLU A 448 11.65 23.34 8.95
CA GLU A 448 10.70 22.68 9.82
C GLU A 448 10.26 21.30 9.31
N ASP A 449 10.60 20.92 8.06
CA ASP A 449 10.31 19.59 7.50
C ASP A 449 11.18 18.49 8.14
N ALA A 450 12.29 18.86 8.75
CA ALA A 450 13.17 17.90 9.44
C ALA A 450 12.72 17.66 10.89
N PHE A 451 12.81 16.41 11.36
CA PHE A 451 12.53 16.02 12.74
C PHE A 451 13.74 16.31 13.65
N TYR A 452 13.53 16.97 14.78
CA TYR A 452 14.55 17.19 15.84
C TYR A 452 13.93 17.70 17.14
N GLU A 453 14.66 17.57 18.25
CA GLU A 453 14.25 18.16 19.55
C GLU A 453 14.08 19.67 19.44
N GLY A 454 12.85 20.14 19.61
CA GLY A 454 12.47 21.54 19.45
C GLY A 454 11.56 21.82 18.26
N ASN A 455 11.41 20.86 17.36
CA ASN A 455 10.42 20.82 16.29
C ASN A 455 9.46 19.63 16.54
N ASN A 456 9.56 18.56 15.77
CA ASN A 456 8.80 17.32 15.97
C ASN A 456 9.76 16.20 16.40
N THR A 457 9.35 15.39 17.38
CA THR A 457 10.15 14.31 17.96
C THR A 457 9.47 12.95 17.87
N SER A 458 8.33 12.89 17.17
CA SER A 458 7.52 11.68 17.07
C SER A 458 6.93 11.53 15.67
N PHE A 459 6.98 10.32 15.16
CA PHE A 459 6.34 9.92 13.91
C PHE A 459 5.70 8.56 14.17
N THR A 460 4.37 8.54 14.26
CA THR A 460 3.56 7.40 14.70
C THR A 460 2.26 7.36 13.88
N PRO A 461 1.47 6.30 13.94
CA PRO A 461 0.18 6.24 13.23
C PRO A 461 -0.79 7.40 13.57
N GLN A 462 -0.67 7.97 14.78
CA GLN A 462 -1.56 9.04 15.28
C GLN A 462 -1.00 10.45 15.15
N THR A 463 0.22 10.61 14.63
CA THR A 463 0.83 11.96 14.45
C THR A 463 0.49 12.55 13.09
N SER A 464 0.85 13.81 12.87
CA SER A 464 0.89 14.44 11.55
C SER A 464 2.30 15.02 11.34
N PRO A 465 3.06 14.53 10.36
CA PRO A 465 2.75 13.37 9.51
C PRO A 465 2.63 12.08 10.31
N ASN A 466 2.02 11.08 9.72
CA ASN A 466 1.81 9.78 10.38
C ASN A 466 2.60 8.67 9.66
N SER A 467 2.82 7.56 10.38
CA SER A 467 3.57 6.41 9.86
C SER A 467 2.71 5.40 9.09
N ASN A 468 1.47 5.73 8.73
CA ASN A 468 0.60 4.83 8.00
C ASN A 468 1.13 4.52 6.59
N SER A 469 0.70 3.41 6.01
CA SER A 469 1.00 3.08 4.62
C SER A 469 0.34 4.06 3.64
N ASN A 470 0.77 4.08 2.39
CA ASN A 470 0.16 4.88 1.32
C ASN A 470 -1.34 4.56 1.08
N ASN A 471 -1.79 3.37 1.46
CA ASN A 471 -3.19 2.99 1.40
C ASN A 471 -3.98 3.44 2.64
N GLY A 472 -3.30 3.98 3.66
CA GLY A 472 -3.87 4.49 4.90
C GLY A 472 -4.02 3.44 5.99
N ALA A 473 -3.43 2.25 5.83
CA ALA A 473 -3.40 1.22 6.88
C ALA A 473 -2.49 1.64 8.03
N ASP A 474 -2.86 1.31 9.25
CA ASP A 474 -1.97 1.48 10.42
C ASP A 474 -0.73 0.59 10.25
N SER A 475 0.44 1.20 10.29
CA SER A 475 1.69 0.47 10.18
C SER A 475 2.18 -0.09 11.50
N HIS A 476 1.58 0.35 12.61
CA HIS A 476 2.04 0.11 13.98
C HIS A 476 3.52 0.49 14.25
N ILE A 477 4.06 1.38 13.43
CA ILE A 477 5.42 1.88 13.56
C ILE A 477 5.43 3.17 14.39
N PHE A 478 6.19 3.15 15.47
CA PHE A 478 6.41 4.26 16.38
C PHE A 478 7.88 4.67 16.33
N ILE A 479 8.19 5.81 15.72
CA ILE A 479 9.51 6.44 15.75
C ILE A 479 9.40 7.63 16.69
N THR A 480 9.99 7.50 17.88
CA THR A 480 9.80 8.46 18.97
C THR A 480 11.14 8.86 19.59
N GLY A 481 11.12 9.82 20.50
CA GLY A 481 12.34 10.23 21.20
C GLY A 481 13.42 10.79 20.25
N ILE A 482 13.02 11.37 19.11
CA ILE A 482 13.98 11.95 18.15
C ILE A 482 14.75 13.06 18.84
N GLY A 483 16.08 12.90 18.87
CA GLY A 483 16.99 13.74 19.63
C GLY A 483 17.28 15.10 19.00
N ALA A 484 18.19 15.86 19.63
CA ALA A 484 18.64 17.15 19.13
C ALA A 484 19.39 16.99 17.79
N SER A 485 19.19 17.98 16.88
CA SER A 485 19.94 18.06 15.62
C SER A 485 21.46 18.13 15.89
N GLY A 486 22.23 17.33 15.16
CA GLY A 486 23.68 17.25 15.30
C GLY A 486 24.30 16.15 14.44
N PRO A 487 25.64 16.02 14.42
CA PRO A 487 26.35 15.05 13.58
C PRO A 487 25.95 13.58 13.81
N THR A 488 25.42 13.26 14.97
CA THR A 488 24.79 11.99 15.31
C THR A 488 23.46 12.31 15.97
N MET A 489 22.37 11.73 15.46
CA MET A 489 21.03 11.84 16.04
C MET A 489 20.58 10.48 16.53
N THR A 490 19.65 10.46 17.48
CA THR A 490 19.07 9.20 18.03
C THR A 490 17.57 9.24 17.96
N SER A 491 16.96 8.06 17.86
CA SER A 491 15.52 7.86 17.98
C SER A 491 15.23 6.48 18.56
N ASP A 492 14.05 6.29 19.14
CA ASP A 492 13.51 5.01 19.51
C ASP A 492 12.59 4.51 18.38
N ILE A 493 12.72 3.25 18.01
CA ILE A 493 11.89 2.61 16.97
C ILE A 493 11.24 1.40 17.62
N SER A 494 9.90 1.31 17.52
CA SER A 494 9.12 0.14 17.94
C SER A 494 8.02 -0.17 16.93
N MET A 495 7.61 -1.44 16.89
CA MET A 495 6.45 -1.96 16.14
C MET A 495 5.69 -2.86 17.10
N ASP A 496 4.39 -2.62 17.27
CA ASP A 496 3.68 -3.14 18.44
C ASP A 496 2.47 -4.04 18.19
N LEU A 497 2.20 -4.60 17.03
CA LEU A 497 1.06 -5.51 16.87
C LEU A 497 1.37 -6.84 16.18
N TYR A 498 2.58 -7.08 15.74
CA TYR A 498 2.88 -8.41 15.23
C TYR A 498 3.15 -9.40 16.38
N GLN A 499 2.45 -10.52 16.35
CA GLN A 499 2.80 -11.66 17.19
C GLN A 499 4.30 -11.99 17.04
N PRO A 500 5.06 -12.22 18.13
CA PRO A 500 6.47 -12.56 18.04
C PRO A 500 6.76 -13.71 17.07
N GLY A 501 7.67 -13.46 16.12
CA GLY A 501 8.03 -14.41 15.06
C GLY A 501 7.35 -14.16 13.72
N TRP A 502 6.34 -13.34 13.68
CA TRP A 502 5.59 -12.97 12.49
C TRP A 502 5.91 -11.55 11.99
N PRO A 503 5.62 -11.18 10.72
CA PRO A 503 5.14 -12.04 9.64
C PRO A 503 6.22 -12.94 9.04
N ASP A 504 5.83 -14.08 8.42
CA ASP A 504 6.72 -14.97 7.69
C ASP A 504 6.41 -15.03 6.20
N SER A 505 7.44 -15.21 5.36
CA SER A 505 7.32 -15.21 3.90
C SER A 505 7.63 -16.57 3.29
N THR A 506 6.68 -17.13 2.59
CA THR A 506 6.79 -18.42 1.92
C THR A 506 7.26 -18.32 0.46
N GLY A 507 7.05 -17.16 -0.17
CA GLY A 507 7.21 -16.96 -1.61
C GLY A 507 6.16 -17.67 -2.47
N LEU A 508 5.06 -18.16 -1.85
CA LEU A 508 3.89 -18.76 -2.52
C LEU A 508 2.70 -17.82 -2.36
N SER A 509 1.75 -17.81 -3.29
CA SER A 509 0.53 -17.00 -3.13
C SER A 509 -0.36 -17.63 -2.07
N LEU A 510 -0.76 -16.85 -1.05
CA LEU A 510 -1.59 -17.31 0.07
C LEU A 510 -2.98 -16.64 0.07
N ASP A 511 -3.33 -15.94 -0.98
CA ASP A 511 -4.54 -15.10 -1.06
C ASP A 511 -5.78 -15.84 -1.58
N GLU A 512 -5.69 -17.13 -1.91
CA GLU A 512 -6.82 -17.93 -2.38
C GLU A 512 -7.34 -18.93 -1.35
N HIS A 513 -6.50 -19.31 -0.36
CA HIS A 513 -6.84 -20.30 0.65
C HIS A 513 -6.76 -19.71 2.04
N PRO A 514 -7.91 -19.50 2.74
CA PRO A 514 -7.96 -19.05 4.10
C PRO A 514 -7.09 -19.86 5.06
N PRO A 515 -6.41 -19.23 6.05
CA PRO A 515 -5.76 -19.95 7.12
C PRO A 515 -6.77 -20.58 8.07
N VAL A 516 -6.39 -21.70 8.67
CA VAL A 516 -7.07 -22.33 9.79
C VAL A 516 -6.07 -22.56 10.92
N VAL A 517 -6.56 -22.60 12.15
CA VAL A 517 -5.72 -22.73 13.34
C VAL A 517 -6.24 -23.82 14.25
N GLY A 518 -5.36 -24.69 14.76
CA GLY A 518 -5.77 -25.76 15.65
C GLY A 518 -4.57 -26.51 16.20
N ASP A 519 -4.73 -27.19 17.32
CA ASP A 519 -3.73 -28.03 17.99
C ASP A 519 -3.53 -29.33 17.16
N VAL A 520 -2.55 -29.31 16.25
CA VAL A 520 -2.27 -30.39 15.29
C VAL A 520 -1.45 -31.50 15.91
N ASP A 521 -0.68 -31.25 16.96
CA ASP A 521 0.18 -32.26 17.61
C ASP A 521 -0.21 -32.60 19.06
N GLY A 522 -1.30 -32.00 19.55
CA GLY A 522 -1.87 -32.36 20.87
C GLY A 522 -1.06 -31.86 22.05
N ASP A 523 -0.17 -30.90 21.87
CA ASP A 523 0.68 -30.36 22.92
C ASP A 523 0.05 -29.18 23.66
N GLY A 524 -1.02 -28.61 23.15
CA GLY A 524 -1.86 -27.55 23.71
C GLY A 524 -1.58 -26.16 23.17
N ASP A 525 -0.52 -25.99 22.37
CA ASP A 525 -0.27 -24.79 21.58
C ASP A 525 -0.99 -24.92 20.24
N MET A 526 -1.27 -23.82 19.55
CA MET A 526 -1.97 -23.85 18.28
C MET A 526 -1.01 -23.77 17.08
N GLU A 527 -1.34 -24.50 16.01
CA GLU A 527 -0.65 -24.40 14.73
C GLU A 527 -1.45 -23.57 13.73
N VAL A 528 -0.73 -22.74 12.97
CA VAL A 528 -1.27 -22.01 11.82
C VAL A 528 -1.10 -22.87 10.57
N VAL A 529 -2.19 -23.21 9.91
CA VAL A 529 -2.20 -24.09 8.74
C VAL A 529 -2.84 -23.36 7.55
N THR A 530 -2.19 -23.39 6.41
CA THR A 530 -2.75 -22.90 5.14
C THR A 530 -2.22 -23.72 3.98
N SER A 531 -2.68 -23.40 2.77
CA SER A 531 -2.22 -24.07 1.56
C SER A 531 -2.17 -23.10 0.37
N ASP A 532 -1.44 -23.50 -0.67
CA ASP A 532 -1.50 -22.81 -1.95
C ASP A 532 -2.22 -23.66 -3.01
N PRO A 533 -2.80 -23.03 -4.05
CA PRO A 533 -3.44 -23.78 -5.13
C PRO A 533 -2.51 -24.73 -5.88
N ALA A 534 -1.20 -24.57 -5.81
CA ALA A 534 -0.21 -25.44 -6.47
C ALA A 534 0.13 -26.72 -5.68
N GLY A 535 -0.56 -26.96 -4.55
CA GLY A 535 -0.44 -28.20 -3.79
C GLY A 535 0.49 -28.13 -2.58
N ALA A 536 0.99 -26.98 -2.19
CA ALA A 536 1.73 -26.85 -0.94
C ALA A 536 0.79 -26.73 0.26
N ILE A 537 1.07 -27.46 1.33
CA ILE A 537 0.46 -27.32 2.64
C ILE A 537 1.55 -26.78 3.55
N LEU A 538 1.26 -25.71 4.26
CA LEU A 538 2.17 -24.96 5.11
C LEU A 538 1.69 -25.02 6.54
N VAL A 539 2.58 -25.27 7.49
CA VAL A 539 2.26 -25.35 8.92
C VAL A 539 3.36 -24.68 9.74
N TRP A 540 2.94 -23.81 10.65
CA TRP A 540 3.80 -23.13 11.63
C TRP A 540 3.24 -23.34 13.03
N HIS A 541 4.12 -23.32 14.03
CA HIS A 541 3.74 -23.11 15.40
C HIS A 541 3.26 -21.68 15.64
N HIS A 542 2.58 -21.42 16.74
CA HIS A 542 2.10 -20.11 17.14
C HIS A 542 3.17 -19.00 17.09
N ASP A 543 4.43 -19.33 17.31
CA ASP A 543 5.57 -18.41 17.34
C ASP A 543 6.24 -18.18 15.95
N GLY A 544 5.60 -18.60 14.86
CA GLY A 544 6.11 -18.46 13.49
C GLY A 544 7.22 -19.44 13.11
N THR A 545 7.62 -20.33 14.01
CA THR A 545 8.58 -21.37 13.65
C THR A 545 7.93 -22.45 12.79
N PRO A 546 8.63 -22.98 11.76
CA PRO A 546 8.10 -24.06 10.94
C PRO A 546 7.82 -25.32 11.75
N PHE A 547 6.63 -25.91 11.61
CA PHE A 547 6.18 -27.08 12.34
C PHE A 547 7.06 -28.32 12.12
N LEU A 548 7.41 -28.65 10.88
CA LEU A 548 8.39 -29.68 10.55
C LEU A 548 9.65 -29.04 9.97
N ASP A 549 10.53 -28.51 10.83
CA ASP A 549 11.80 -27.93 10.35
C ASP A 549 12.77 -29.03 9.90
N GLY A 550 12.86 -29.23 8.58
CA GLY A 550 13.90 -30.03 7.93
C GLY A 550 15.31 -29.41 8.01
N GLY A 551 15.50 -28.33 8.78
CA GLY A 551 16.75 -27.59 8.94
C GLY A 551 17.00 -26.56 7.86
N ASN A 552 15.97 -26.16 7.12
CA ASN A 552 15.99 -25.14 6.05
C ASN A 552 15.12 -23.92 6.35
N GLY A 553 14.42 -23.86 7.49
CA GLY A 553 13.55 -22.75 7.88
C GLY A 553 12.30 -22.60 7.01
N SER A 554 11.79 -23.67 6.40
CA SER A 554 10.61 -23.64 5.55
C SER A 554 9.42 -24.24 6.28
N ALA A 555 8.30 -23.55 6.28
CA ALA A 555 7.02 -24.02 6.82
C ALA A 555 6.31 -25.06 5.92
N LEU A 556 6.93 -25.44 4.82
CA LEU A 556 6.37 -26.45 3.93
C LEU A 556 6.25 -27.81 4.66
N PHE A 557 5.00 -28.19 4.93
CA PHE A 557 4.66 -29.45 5.56
C PHE A 557 4.58 -30.59 4.54
N ILE A 558 3.78 -30.40 3.48
CA ILE A 558 3.59 -31.37 2.40
C ILE A 558 3.54 -30.63 1.05
N GLN A 559 4.09 -31.24 -0.01
CA GLN A 559 3.93 -30.83 -1.39
C GLN A 559 3.23 -31.91 -2.20
N LEU A 560 2.01 -31.68 -2.58
CA LEU A 560 1.26 -32.54 -3.49
C LEU A 560 1.69 -32.31 -4.95
N THR A 561 1.44 -33.30 -5.81
CA THR A 561 1.72 -33.20 -7.25
C THR A 561 0.61 -32.55 -8.04
N ASP A 562 -0.62 -32.63 -7.54
CA ASP A 562 -1.81 -32.06 -8.14
C ASP A 562 -2.26 -30.82 -7.37
N SER A 563 -2.98 -29.94 -8.04
CA SER A 563 -3.47 -28.71 -7.45
C SER A 563 -4.57 -28.97 -6.43
N LEU A 564 -4.57 -28.16 -5.36
CA LEU A 564 -5.65 -28.17 -4.37
C LEU A 564 -6.88 -27.43 -4.91
N THR A 565 -8.06 -27.87 -4.50
CA THR A 565 -9.34 -27.33 -4.97
C THR A 565 -10.07 -26.49 -3.93
N GLY A 566 -9.43 -26.25 -2.79
CA GLY A 566 -9.94 -25.43 -1.70
C GLY A 566 -8.95 -25.46 -0.54
N THR A 567 -9.26 -24.70 0.49
CA THR A 567 -8.42 -24.60 1.67
C THR A 567 -8.41 -25.89 2.50
N VAL A 568 -7.47 -25.96 3.43
CA VAL A 568 -7.32 -27.04 4.43
C VAL A 568 -8.48 -27.03 5.41
N ALA A 569 -8.95 -28.19 5.84
CA ALA A 569 -9.81 -28.36 7.00
C ALA A 569 -9.08 -29.14 8.10
N LEU A 570 -9.39 -28.86 9.35
CA LEU A 570 -8.86 -29.58 10.51
C LEU A 570 -9.96 -30.37 11.23
N GLY A 571 -9.61 -31.52 11.79
CA GLY A 571 -10.54 -32.29 12.63
C GLY A 571 -10.00 -33.62 13.11
N ASP A 572 -10.47 -34.11 14.28
CA ASP A 572 -10.13 -35.43 14.84
C ASP A 572 -10.80 -36.56 14.06
N ILE A 573 -10.11 -37.06 13.02
CA ILE A 573 -10.59 -38.12 12.15
C ILE A 573 -10.29 -39.51 12.72
N ASN A 574 -9.20 -39.64 13.45
CA ASN A 574 -8.71 -40.90 13.96
C ASN A 574 -9.13 -41.17 15.42
N GLY A 575 -9.47 -40.14 16.20
CA GLY A 575 -10.00 -40.19 17.56
C GLY A 575 -8.96 -40.18 18.66
N ASP A 576 -7.78 -39.64 18.38
CA ASP A 576 -6.86 -39.14 19.39
C ASP A 576 -7.12 -37.66 19.67
N PRO A 577 -6.36 -36.98 20.51
CA PRO A 577 -6.61 -35.58 20.78
C PRO A 577 -6.10 -34.63 19.70
N ASP A 578 -5.23 -35.14 18.79
CA ASP A 578 -4.58 -34.34 17.76
C ASP A 578 -5.55 -34.05 16.59
N LEU A 579 -5.37 -32.95 15.87
CA LEU A 579 -6.20 -32.65 14.68
C LEU A 579 -5.48 -33.08 13.40
N GLU A 580 -6.17 -33.82 12.55
CA GLU A 580 -5.68 -34.15 11.24
C GLU A 580 -5.89 -33.00 10.24
N ILE A 581 -4.96 -32.96 9.27
CA ILE A 581 -4.95 -32.00 8.16
C ILE A 581 -5.60 -32.65 6.94
N ILE A 582 -6.73 -32.09 6.47
CA ILE A 582 -7.55 -32.65 5.39
C ILE A 582 -7.56 -31.72 4.20
N VAL A 583 -7.26 -32.26 2.99
CA VAL A 583 -7.32 -31.50 1.73
C VAL A 583 -7.92 -32.37 0.61
N GLY A 584 -8.49 -31.68 -0.37
CA GLY A 584 -8.98 -32.29 -1.62
C GLY A 584 -8.18 -31.79 -2.82
N ASP A 585 -7.88 -32.70 -3.77
CA ASP A 585 -7.14 -32.32 -4.96
C ASP A 585 -8.00 -32.34 -6.25
N ALA A 586 -7.49 -31.69 -7.29
CA ALA A 586 -8.12 -31.63 -8.60
C ALA A 586 -8.11 -32.97 -9.37
N ALA A 587 -7.39 -34.00 -8.89
CA ALA A 587 -7.41 -35.33 -9.44
C ALA A 587 -8.56 -36.18 -8.85
N GLY A 588 -9.16 -35.72 -7.74
CA GLY A 588 -10.29 -36.39 -7.08
C GLY A 588 -9.91 -37.19 -5.85
N TRP A 589 -8.74 -36.94 -5.27
CA TRP A 589 -8.29 -37.59 -4.05
C TRP A 589 -8.57 -36.74 -2.83
N VAL A 590 -9.04 -37.34 -1.77
CA VAL A 590 -9.10 -36.76 -0.42
C VAL A 590 -7.88 -37.26 0.34
N HIS A 591 -7.05 -36.36 0.82
CA HIS A 591 -5.88 -36.63 1.64
C HIS A 591 -6.20 -36.30 3.10
N CYS A 592 -5.61 -37.05 4.03
CA CYS A 592 -5.74 -36.83 5.46
C CYS A 592 -4.42 -37.18 6.13
N TYR A 593 -3.74 -36.17 6.70
CA TYR A 593 -2.41 -36.30 7.26
C TYR A 593 -2.42 -36.17 8.77
N ASP A 594 -1.62 -36.97 9.44
CA ASP A 594 -1.31 -36.81 10.86
C ASP A 594 -0.21 -35.76 11.08
N GLN A 595 0.06 -35.42 12.33
CA GLN A 595 1.09 -34.50 12.75
C GLN A 595 2.50 -34.79 12.19
N SER A 596 2.81 -36.02 11.82
CA SER A 596 4.10 -36.38 11.22
C SER A 596 4.17 -36.18 9.70
N GLY A 597 3.05 -35.78 9.06
CA GLY A 597 2.90 -35.71 7.61
C GLY A 597 2.69 -37.07 6.95
N GLU A 598 2.36 -38.14 7.70
CA GLU A 598 1.99 -39.44 7.14
C GLU A 598 0.48 -39.50 6.92
N GLU A 599 0.06 -40.05 5.79
CA GLU A 599 -1.35 -40.27 5.50
C GLU A 599 -1.99 -41.32 6.43
N LEU A 600 -3.18 -41.02 6.95
CA LEU A 600 -3.93 -41.93 7.76
C LEU A 600 -4.29 -43.21 6.95
N PRO A 601 -4.40 -44.37 7.63
CA PRO A 601 -4.79 -45.61 6.97
C PRO A 601 -6.11 -45.53 6.19
N GLY A 602 -6.06 -45.78 4.89
CA GLY A 602 -7.19 -45.67 3.98
C GLY A 602 -7.20 -44.41 3.14
N PHE A 603 -6.37 -43.43 3.45
CA PHE A 603 -6.10 -42.29 2.63
C PHE A 603 -4.79 -42.44 1.84
N PRO A 604 -4.62 -41.76 0.67
CA PRO A 604 -5.64 -40.92 0.06
C PRO A 604 -6.82 -41.75 -0.46
N PHE A 605 -8.03 -41.16 -0.41
CA PHE A 605 -9.24 -41.82 -0.87
C PHE A 605 -9.71 -41.25 -2.21
N ASP A 606 -9.86 -42.11 -3.23
CA ASP A 606 -10.25 -41.71 -4.61
C ASP A 606 -11.78 -41.63 -4.74
N LEU A 607 -12.28 -40.41 -4.99
CA LEU A 607 -13.70 -40.15 -5.29
C LEU A 607 -14.06 -40.44 -6.75
N GLY A 608 -13.05 -40.69 -7.61
CA GLY A 608 -13.23 -41.06 -9.02
C GLY A 608 -13.57 -39.87 -9.93
N THR A 609 -13.59 -38.68 -9.43
CA THR A 609 -13.92 -37.42 -10.15
C THR A 609 -13.30 -36.24 -9.40
N PRO A 610 -12.86 -35.17 -10.12
CA PRO A 610 -12.27 -33.99 -9.49
C PRO A 610 -13.13 -33.41 -8.36
N ILE A 611 -12.50 -33.09 -7.24
CA ILE A 611 -13.12 -32.39 -6.12
C ILE A 611 -13.28 -30.92 -6.53
N SER A 612 -14.34 -30.29 -6.12
CA SER A 612 -14.65 -28.88 -6.45
C SER A 612 -15.01 -28.00 -5.24
N THR A 613 -14.91 -28.57 -4.02
CA THR A 613 -15.12 -27.84 -2.76
C THR A 613 -13.92 -27.99 -1.85
N ALA A 614 -13.73 -27.06 -0.90
CA ALA A 614 -12.97 -27.37 0.29
C ALA A 614 -13.63 -28.58 1.01
N PRO A 615 -12.87 -29.51 1.63
CA PRO A 615 -13.44 -30.51 2.51
C PRO A 615 -14.16 -29.86 3.69
N MET A 616 -15.28 -30.44 4.09
CA MET A 616 -15.98 -30.06 5.31
C MET A 616 -15.84 -31.22 6.32
N VAL A 617 -15.45 -30.88 7.55
CA VAL A 617 -15.34 -31.86 8.63
C VAL A 617 -16.52 -31.68 9.57
N ILE A 618 -17.26 -32.74 9.79
CA ILE A 618 -18.37 -32.82 10.73
C ILE A 618 -17.83 -33.37 12.03
N PRO A 619 -17.64 -32.53 13.07
CA PRO A 619 -17.15 -33.00 14.37
C PRO A 619 -18.18 -33.89 15.07
N VAL A 620 -17.69 -34.82 15.86
CA VAL A 620 -18.56 -35.78 16.58
C VAL A 620 -19.10 -35.14 17.85
N ALA A 621 -20.40 -35.27 18.05
CA ALA A 621 -20.98 -35.03 19.38
C ALA A 621 -20.36 -35.98 20.43
N VAL A 622 -19.89 -35.41 21.55
CA VAL A 622 -19.19 -36.13 22.62
C VAL A 622 -19.86 -37.50 22.92
N GLY A 623 -19.13 -38.57 22.57
CA GLY A 623 -19.48 -39.93 22.88
C GLY A 623 -19.99 -40.82 21.73
N HIS A 624 -20.01 -40.38 20.49
CA HIS A 624 -20.45 -41.18 19.33
C HIS A 624 -19.44 -41.02 18.18
N SER A 625 -19.32 -42.01 17.32
CA SER A 625 -18.51 -42.17 16.05
C SER A 625 -17.38 -41.15 15.70
N PRO A 626 -16.38 -41.54 14.90
CA PRO A 626 -15.32 -40.62 14.44
C PRO A 626 -15.88 -39.49 13.57
N ALA A 627 -15.18 -38.37 13.47
CA ALA A 627 -15.56 -37.26 12.60
C ALA A 627 -15.73 -37.71 11.14
N GLU A 628 -16.53 -37.04 10.39
CA GLU A 628 -16.85 -37.37 9.01
C GLU A 628 -16.35 -36.23 8.06
N ILE A 629 -15.67 -36.63 7.01
CA ILE A 629 -15.21 -35.72 5.94
C ILE A 629 -16.27 -35.72 4.83
N VAL A 630 -16.74 -34.53 4.44
CA VAL A 630 -17.67 -34.36 3.31
C VAL A 630 -17.01 -33.53 2.21
N ALA A 631 -17.10 -34.00 0.96
CA ALA A 631 -16.54 -33.33 -0.20
C ALA A 631 -17.51 -33.34 -1.39
N GLY A 632 -17.55 -32.23 -2.11
CA GLY A 632 -18.31 -32.06 -3.35
C GLY A 632 -17.42 -32.17 -4.59
N THR A 633 -17.99 -32.63 -5.70
CA THR A 633 -17.24 -32.94 -6.92
C THR A 633 -17.78 -32.20 -8.16
N GLU A 634 -16.94 -32.08 -9.21
CA GLU A 634 -17.28 -31.39 -10.47
C GLU A 634 -18.49 -32.03 -11.21
N ASN A 635 -18.77 -33.30 -10.99
CA ASN A 635 -19.91 -33.95 -11.61
C ASN A 635 -21.22 -33.87 -10.81
N GLY A 636 -21.24 -33.07 -9.72
CA GLY A 636 -22.44 -32.83 -8.91
C GLY A 636 -22.74 -33.91 -7.87
N GLN A 637 -21.72 -34.65 -7.44
CA GLN A 637 -21.84 -35.63 -6.34
C GLN A 637 -21.29 -35.02 -5.03
N VAL A 638 -21.93 -35.41 -3.93
CA VAL A 638 -21.47 -35.15 -2.57
C VAL A 638 -21.10 -36.48 -1.92
N HIS A 639 -19.93 -36.58 -1.40
CA HIS A 639 -19.36 -37.76 -0.78
C HIS A 639 -19.10 -37.54 0.69
N GLY A 640 -19.36 -38.55 1.54
CA GLY A 640 -18.97 -38.56 2.93
C GLY A 640 -18.10 -39.73 3.27
N LEU A 641 -17.06 -39.52 4.06
CA LEU A 641 -16.02 -40.48 4.42
C LEU A 641 -15.89 -40.53 5.94
N THR A 642 -16.06 -41.71 6.54
CA THR A 642 -15.87 -41.90 7.98
C THR A 642 -14.82 -43.00 8.21
N LEU A 643 -13.76 -42.69 8.96
CA LEU A 643 -12.73 -43.65 9.34
C LEU A 643 -13.16 -44.44 10.58
N HIS A 644 -13.32 -45.76 10.44
CA HIS A 644 -13.61 -46.59 11.59
C HIS A 644 -12.38 -46.96 12.41
N ARG A 645 -12.29 -46.46 13.64
CA ARG A 645 -11.12 -46.58 14.55
C ARG A 645 -10.70 -48.04 14.79
N GLU A 646 -11.65 -48.98 14.94
CA GLU A 646 -11.34 -50.38 15.26
C GLU A 646 -10.75 -51.16 14.07
N HIS A 647 -11.15 -50.83 12.86
CA HIS A 647 -10.79 -51.61 11.66
C HIS A 647 -9.89 -50.86 10.70
N LYS A 648 -9.71 -49.59 10.89
CA LYS A 648 -8.98 -48.69 9.95
C LYS A 648 -9.53 -48.76 8.52
N GLU A 649 -10.81 -48.96 8.40
CA GLU A 649 -11.56 -48.98 7.14
C GLU A 649 -12.41 -47.73 7.01
N ILE A 650 -12.53 -47.19 5.82
CA ILE A 650 -13.36 -46.03 5.51
C ILE A 650 -14.74 -46.50 5.09
N SER A 651 -15.78 -46.03 5.76
CA SER A 651 -17.14 -46.07 5.22
C SER A 651 -17.38 -44.86 4.34
N HIS A 652 -18.04 -45.08 3.22
CA HIS A 652 -18.26 -44.07 2.19
C HIS A 652 -19.73 -44.10 1.76
N TRP A 653 -20.34 -42.92 1.77
CA TRP A 653 -21.62 -42.70 1.13
C TRP A 653 -21.49 -41.64 0.01
N MET A 654 -22.43 -41.65 -0.92
CA MET A 654 -22.45 -40.69 -2.03
C MET A 654 -23.89 -40.31 -2.38
N VAL A 655 -24.12 -39.03 -2.59
CA VAL A 655 -25.37 -38.45 -3.07
C VAL A 655 -25.15 -37.78 -4.40
N ASP A 656 -25.82 -38.20 -5.45
CA ASP A 656 -25.78 -37.55 -6.76
C ASP A 656 -26.93 -36.54 -6.87
N LEU A 657 -26.59 -35.27 -6.91
CA LEU A 657 -27.56 -34.18 -7.04
C LEU A 657 -28.15 -34.08 -8.45
N ALA A 658 -27.57 -34.81 -9.43
CA ALA A 658 -27.91 -34.78 -10.85
C ALA A 658 -27.87 -33.33 -11.42
N ARG A 659 -26.89 -32.55 -11.00
CA ARG A 659 -26.68 -31.11 -11.27
C ARG A 659 -25.25 -30.81 -11.73
N GLY A 660 -24.92 -29.51 -11.88
CA GLY A 660 -23.56 -29.06 -12.13
C GLY A 660 -22.60 -29.31 -10.95
N ALA A 661 -21.35 -28.89 -11.10
CA ALA A 661 -20.34 -29.00 -10.03
C ALA A 661 -20.87 -28.48 -8.70
N VAL A 662 -20.53 -29.15 -7.61
CA VAL A 662 -20.82 -28.67 -6.25
C VAL A 662 -19.81 -27.61 -5.93
N ASN A 663 -20.25 -26.39 -5.66
CA ASN A 663 -19.36 -25.26 -5.37
C ASN A 663 -19.17 -25.01 -3.87
N ARG A 664 -20.22 -25.25 -3.09
CA ARG A 664 -20.25 -24.92 -1.65
C ARG A 664 -20.95 -26.01 -0.87
N LEU A 665 -20.51 -26.18 0.35
CA LEU A 665 -21.14 -27.05 1.35
C LEU A 665 -21.44 -26.25 2.61
N ALA A 666 -22.50 -26.63 3.31
CA ALA A 666 -22.81 -26.17 4.65
C ALA A 666 -23.55 -27.25 5.44
N LEU A 667 -23.65 -27.09 6.74
CA LEU A 667 -24.23 -28.06 7.67
C LEU A 667 -25.40 -27.44 8.41
N ILE A 668 -26.42 -28.22 8.68
CA ILE A 668 -27.46 -27.88 9.64
C ILE A 668 -27.45 -28.92 10.76
N TRP A 669 -27.25 -28.47 11.99
CA TRP A 669 -27.29 -29.31 13.15
C TRP A 669 -28.72 -29.79 13.46
N GLY A 670 -28.93 -31.09 13.60
CA GLY A 670 -30.23 -31.67 13.93
C GLY A 670 -30.38 -31.87 15.42
N GLN A 671 -31.59 -31.59 15.94
CA GLN A 671 -31.93 -31.84 17.34
C GLN A 671 -32.27 -33.34 17.62
N ASN A 672 -32.32 -34.16 16.59
CA ASN A 672 -32.61 -35.56 16.72
C ASN A 672 -31.36 -36.43 16.69
N PRO A 673 -31.03 -37.18 17.77
CA PRO A 673 -29.86 -38.04 17.81
C PRO A 673 -29.79 -39.11 16.72
N GLU A 674 -30.93 -39.47 16.13
CA GLU A 674 -31.00 -40.43 15.00
C GLU A 674 -30.59 -39.79 13.67
N TYR A 675 -30.63 -38.42 13.60
CA TYR A 675 -30.31 -37.65 12.41
C TYR A 675 -29.59 -36.37 12.89
N PRO A 676 -28.31 -36.48 13.26
CA PRO A 676 -27.61 -35.37 13.96
C PRO A 676 -27.33 -34.16 13.07
N TYR A 677 -27.41 -34.33 11.74
CA TYR A 677 -27.13 -33.21 10.82
C TYR A 677 -27.85 -33.39 9.46
N THR A 678 -27.93 -32.29 8.73
CA THR A 678 -28.36 -32.21 7.32
C THR A 678 -27.27 -31.53 6.52
N VAL A 679 -26.84 -32.10 5.39
CA VAL A 679 -25.87 -31.49 4.49
C VAL A 679 -26.63 -30.60 3.50
N VAL A 680 -26.13 -29.38 3.33
CA VAL A 680 -26.57 -28.42 2.32
C VAL A 680 -25.49 -28.30 1.25
N ALA A 681 -25.85 -28.37 -0.02
CA ALA A 681 -24.93 -28.29 -1.14
C ALA A 681 -25.43 -27.30 -2.19
N GLY A 682 -24.57 -26.35 -2.54
CA GLY A 682 -24.78 -25.37 -3.60
C GLY A 682 -24.01 -25.76 -4.86
N THR A 683 -24.61 -25.58 -6.03
CA THR A 683 -24.02 -25.97 -7.30
C THR A 683 -23.77 -24.82 -8.27
N ALA A 684 -22.89 -25.04 -9.22
CA ALA A 684 -22.51 -24.07 -10.26
C ALA A 684 -23.67 -23.66 -11.18
N ASP A 685 -24.73 -24.50 -11.27
CA ASP A 685 -25.95 -24.18 -12.03
C ASP A 685 -27.07 -23.58 -11.17
N GLY A 686 -26.77 -23.22 -9.93
CA GLY A 686 -27.66 -22.50 -9.03
C GLY A 686 -28.64 -23.36 -8.23
N PHE A 687 -28.46 -24.67 -8.20
CA PHE A 687 -29.26 -25.52 -7.33
C PHE A 687 -28.70 -25.51 -5.90
N VAL A 688 -29.55 -25.24 -4.93
CA VAL A 688 -29.29 -25.42 -3.50
C VAL A 688 -30.08 -26.61 -3.03
N GLY A 689 -29.41 -27.70 -2.68
CA GLY A 689 -30.02 -28.94 -2.26
C GLY A 689 -29.63 -29.31 -0.83
N TRP A 690 -30.58 -29.88 -0.05
CA TRP A 690 -30.30 -30.37 1.30
C TRP A 690 -30.85 -31.79 1.50
N PHE A 691 -30.09 -32.57 2.22
CA PHE A 691 -30.40 -34.00 2.43
C PHE A 691 -29.76 -34.51 3.71
N ARG A 692 -30.31 -35.60 4.23
CA ARG A 692 -29.78 -36.32 5.39
C ARG A 692 -29.16 -37.64 4.95
N PRO A 693 -27.85 -37.84 5.12
CA PRO A 693 -27.20 -39.10 4.78
C PRO A 693 -27.52 -40.15 5.87
N SER A 694 -28.63 -40.86 5.74
CA SER A 694 -29.18 -41.79 6.76
C SER A 694 -29.03 -43.27 6.45
N GLY A 695 -28.08 -43.66 5.60
CA GLY A 695 -27.71 -45.06 5.37
C GLY A 695 -28.66 -45.92 4.52
N GLU A 696 -29.83 -45.44 4.13
CA GLU A 696 -30.75 -46.16 3.21
C GLU A 696 -30.95 -45.33 1.92
N GLU A 697 -30.44 -45.81 0.81
CA GLU A 697 -30.69 -45.24 -0.50
C GLU A 697 -32.07 -45.59 -1.05
N PRO A 698 -32.72 -44.74 -1.88
CA PRO A 698 -32.26 -43.41 -2.33
C PRO A 698 -32.54 -42.33 -1.29
N TYR A 699 -31.56 -41.39 -1.14
CA TYR A 699 -31.71 -40.24 -0.27
C TYR A 699 -32.78 -39.29 -0.81
N THR A 700 -33.57 -38.69 0.10
CA THR A 700 -34.49 -37.62 -0.30
C THR A 700 -33.74 -36.30 -0.36
N ILE A 701 -33.62 -35.74 -1.53
CA ILE A 701 -33.02 -34.43 -1.78
C ILE A 701 -34.16 -33.43 -1.87
N ASN A 702 -34.19 -32.49 -0.96
CA ASN A 702 -35.01 -31.29 -1.06
C ASN A 702 -34.16 -30.23 -1.73
N GLY A 703 -34.74 -29.18 -2.30
CA GLY A 703 -33.94 -28.12 -2.88
C GLY A 703 -34.72 -27.08 -3.66
N THR A 704 -34.06 -25.99 -3.89
CA THR A 704 -34.53 -24.83 -4.69
C THR A 704 -33.53 -24.52 -5.78
N VAL A 705 -33.90 -23.66 -6.74
CA VAL A 705 -33.04 -23.30 -7.87
C VAL A 705 -32.97 -21.77 -7.96
N LEU A 706 -31.78 -21.26 -7.86
CA LEU A 706 -31.42 -19.87 -8.14
C LEU A 706 -31.23 -19.66 -9.65
N SER A 707 -31.22 -18.43 -10.11
CA SER A 707 -31.05 -18.10 -11.53
C SER A 707 -29.58 -18.14 -11.99
N ALA A 708 -28.61 -18.24 -11.09
CA ALA A 708 -27.17 -18.38 -11.36
C ALA A 708 -26.48 -19.24 -10.30
N GLY A 709 -25.18 -19.53 -10.48
CA GLY A 709 -24.39 -20.36 -9.59
C GLY A 709 -24.32 -19.86 -8.16
N VAL A 710 -24.23 -20.79 -7.21
CA VAL A 710 -24.07 -20.48 -5.78
C VAL A 710 -22.63 -20.03 -5.54
N GLY A 711 -22.43 -18.81 -5.02
CA GLY A 711 -21.13 -18.26 -4.62
C GLY A 711 -20.78 -18.59 -3.17
N GLY A 712 -21.75 -18.51 -2.25
CA GLY A 712 -21.55 -18.78 -0.82
C GLY A 712 -22.78 -19.44 -0.18
N LEU A 713 -22.56 -20.15 0.92
CA LEU A 713 -23.60 -20.78 1.75
C LEU A 713 -23.30 -20.56 3.24
N ALA A 714 -24.34 -20.31 4.01
CA ALA A 714 -24.35 -20.40 5.46
C ALA A 714 -25.69 -20.96 5.96
N THR A 715 -25.75 -21.35 7.23
CA THR A 715 -26.97 -21.81 7.90
C THR A 715 -27.04 -21.28 9.32
N GLY A 716 -28.20 -20.88 9.76
CA GLY A 716 -28.45 -20.39 11.14
C GLY A 716 -29.93 -20.19 11.38
N ASP A 717 -30.34 -20.18 12.62
CA ASP A 717 -31.72 -19.88 13.06
C ASP A 717 -31.91 -18.34 13.11
N LEU A 718 -32.25 -17.75 11.94
CA LEU A 718 -32.33 -16.30 11.78
C LEU A 718 -33.57 -15.74 12.49
N ASP A 719 -34.71 -16.41 12.38
CA ASP A 719 -35.99 -15.92 12.91
C ASP A 719 -36.35 -16.49 14.30
N ARG A 720 -35.41 -17.23 14.91
CA ARG A 720 -35.49 -17.79 16.27
C ARG A 720 -36.71 -18.73 16.49
N ASP A 721 -37.09 -19.44 15.44
CA ASP A 721 -38.14 -20.42 15.53
C ASP A 721 -37.68 -21.82 16.00
N GLY A 722 -36.36 -22.00 16.14
CA GLY A 722 -35.66 -23.20 16.55
C GLY A 722 -35.30 -24.14 15.40
N GLU A 723 -35.51 -23.74 14.16
CA GLU A 723 -35.09 -24.43 12.94
C GLU A 723 -34.15 -23.51 12.13
N SER A 724 -32.97 -24.00 11.75
CA SER A 724 -32.02 -23.19 10.97
C SER A 724 -32.53 -22.93 9.56
N GLU A 725 -32.32 -21.72 9.07
CA GLU A 725 -32.50 -21.29 7.68
C GLU A 725 -31.26 -21.59 6.84
N ILE A 726 -31.47 -21.67 5.52
CA ILE A 726 -30.41 -21.80 4.50
C ILE A 726 -30.22 -20.45 3.81
N ILE A 727 -29.04 -19.90 3.92
CA ILE A 727 -28.64 -18.64 3.30
C ILE A 727 -27.74 -18.96 2.09
N ALA A 728 -28.08 -18.45 0.90
CA ALA A 728 -27.28 -18.62 -0.29
C ALA A 728 -27.00 -17.28 -0.98
N VAL A 729 -25.75 -17.07 -1.32
CA VAL A 729 -25.26 -15.89 -2.03
C VAL A 729 -24.96 -16.24 -3.47
N ARG A 730 -25.27 -15.32 -4.38
CA ARG A 730 -24.96 -15.44 -5.82
C ARG A 730 -23.98 -14.36 -6.26
N SER A 731 -23.13 -14.73 -7.20
CA SER A 731 -22.17 -13.81 -7.80
C SER A 731 -22.79 -12.55 -8.46
N GLU A 732 -24.08 -12.62 -8.83
CA GLU A 732 -24.85 -11.50 -9.36
C GLU A 732 -25.50 -10.61 -8.29
N GLY A 733 -25.09 -10.77 -7.00
CA GLY A 733 -25.49 -9.92 -5.89
C GLY A 733 -26.80 -10.29 -5.21
N GLU A 734 -27.48 -11.37 -5.57
CA GLU A 734 -28.68 -11.82 -4.85
C GLU A 734 -28.31 -12.63 -3.63
N VAL A 735 -28.90 -12.30 -2.47
CA VAL A 735 -28.85 -13.10 -1.25
C VAL A 735 -30.25 -13.61 -0.96
N ALA A 736 -30.39 -14.92 -0.83
CA ALA A 736 -31.67 -15.57 -0.64
C ALA A 736 -31.66 -16.47 0.60
N VAL A 737 -32.77 -16.52 1.31
CA VAL A 737 -32.95 -17.28 2.55
C VAL A 737 -34.20 -18.14 2.48
N TRP A 738 -34.09 -19.38 2.90
CA TRP A 738 -35.20 -20.35 2.92
C TRP A 738 -35.23 -21.16 4.19
N LYS A 739 -36.45 -21.51 4.60
CA LYS A 739 -36.69 -22.57 5.59
C LYS A 739 -36.48 -23.97 5.02
N LEU A 740 -36.31 -24.96 5.88
CA LEU A 740 -36.10 -26.36 5.47
C LEU A 740 -37.26 -26.96 4.68
N ASP A 741 -38.44 -26.38 4.70
CA ASP A 741 -39.57 -26.79 3.87
C ASP A 741 -39.52 -26.21 2.44
N GLY A 742 -38.52 -25.35 2.14
CA GLY A 742 -38.31 -24.76 0.86
C GLY A 742 -39.04 -23.44 0.62
N GLU A 743 -39.78 -22.94 1.60
CA GLU A 743 -40.41 -21.63 1.49
C GLU A 743 -39.40 -20.52 1.81
N PRO A 744 -39.37 -19.43 1.03
CA PRO A 744 -38.49 -18.31 1.32
C PRO A 744 -38.86 -17.62 2.63
N LEU A 745 -37.86 -17.19 3.40
CA LEU A 745 -38.09 -16.39 4.58
C LEU A 745 -38.72 -15.03 4.19
N PRO A 746 -39.68 -14.51 4.94
CA PRO A 746 -40.32 -13.22 4.59
C PRO A 746 -39.31 -12.07 4.51
N GLY A 747 -39.36 -11.29 3.43
CA GLY A 747 -38.42 -10.20 3.11
C GLY A 747 -37.28 -10.59 2.18
N TRP A 748 -37.01 -11.86 2.02
CA TRP A 748 -35.98 -12.38 1.11
C TRP A 748 -36.59 -12.85 -0.23
N PRO A 749 -35.81 -12.81 -1.37
CA PRO A 749 -34.39 -12.43 -1.48
C PRO A 749 -34.16 -10.93 -1.49
N VAL A 750 -32.94 -10.50 -1.14
CA VAL A 750 -32.45 -9.13 -1.24
C VAL A 750 -31.39 -8.99 -2.30
N GLN A 751 -31.06 -7.77 -2.69
CA GLN A 751 -30.07 -7.49 -3.75
C GLN A 751 -28.96 -6.57 -3.23
N ALA A 752 -27.73 -7.06 -3.27
CA ALA A 752 -26.50 -6.28 -3.11
C ALA A 752 -25.95 -5.81 -4.48
N SER A 753 -24.74 -5.26 -4.52
CA SER A 753 -24.00 -5.05 -5.78
C SER A 753 -23.60 -6.38 -6.41
N ASP A 754 -23.29 -6.37 -7.71
CA ASP A 754 -22.63 -7.50 -8.37
C ASP A 754 -21.28 -7.81 -7.67
N GLY A 755 -20.78 -9.03 -7.80
CA GLY A 755 -19.44 -9.39 -7.32
C GLY A 755 -19.39 -10.01 -5.93
N LEU A 756 -20.50 -10.56 -5.43
CA LEU A 756 -20.48 -11.40 -4.24
C LEU A 756 -19.92 -12.79 -4.62
N GLU A 757 -18.70 -13.10 -4.21
CA GLU A 757 -18.01 -14.32 -4.63
C GLU A 757 -17.81 -15.34 -3.51
N ASP A 758 -18.09 -14.96 -2.22
CA ASP A 758 -17.79 -15.81 -1.09
C ASP A 758 -18.95 -15.96 -0.08
N ALA A 759 -18.72 -16.72 0.99
CA ALA A 759 -19.72 -17.08 1.96
C ALA A 759 -20.19 -15.91 2.81
N PRO A 760 -21.49 -15.84 3.20
CA PRO A 760 -21.96 -14.86 4.17
C PRO A 760 -21.49 -15.25 5.58
N ALA A 761 -21.35 -14.26 6.46
CA ALA A 761 -21.19 -14.45 7.89
C ALA A 761 -22.51 -14.15 8.62
N LEU A 762 -22.72 -14.78 9.76
CA LEU A 762 -23.90 -14.61 10.59
C LEU A 762 -23.50 -14.20 12.01
N GLY A 763 -24.18 -13.20 12.57
CA GLY A 763 -23.97 -12.76 13.95
C GLY A 763 -25.08 -11.81 14.38
N ASP A 764 -25.30 -11.69 15.67
CA ASP A 764 -26.23 -10.74 16.29
C ASP A 764 -25.46 -9.40 16.46
N LEU A 765 -25.48 -8.54 15.42
CA LEU A 765 -24.69 -7.30 15.40
C LEU A 765 -25.23 -6.24 16.35
N ASP A 766 -26.51 -6.25 16.64
CA ASP A 766 -27.17 -5.19 17.41
C ASP A 766 -27.72 -5.65 18.77
N ASP A 767 -27.38 -6.89 19.19
CA ASP A 767 -27.78 -7.55 20.44
C ASP A 767 -29.31 -7.69 20.57
N ASP A 768 -30.04 -7.80 19.46
CA ASP A 768 -31.48 -7.96 19.46
C ASP A 768 -31.91 -9.44 19.58
N GLY A 769 -30.91 -10.33 19.45
CA GLY A 769 -31.06 -11.77 19.56
C GLY A 769 -31.46 -12.45 18.25
N TYR A 770 -31.64 -11.72 17.14
CA TYR A 770 -31.74 -12.28 15.80
C TYR A 770 -30.38 -12.24 15.13
N LEU A 771 -30.19 -13.06 14.10
CA LEU A 771 -28.93 -13.04 13.38
C LEU A 771 -29.02 -12.15 12.15
N GLU A 772 -28.01 -11.29 11.99
CA GLU A 772 -27.78 -10.54 10.77
C GLU A 772 -27.00 -11.36 9.77
N VAL A 773 -27.27 -11.10 8.49
CA VAL A 773 -26.56 -11.67 7.35
C VAL A 773 -25.60 -10.64 6.79
N VAL A 774 -24.30 -10.87 6.91
CA VAL A 774 -23.25 -9.98 6.46
C VAL A 774 -22.55 -10.56 5.22
N VAL A 775 -22.36 -9.73 4.18
CA VAL A 775 -21.61 -10.11 2.97
C VAL A 775 -20.70 -8.98 2.52
N SER A 776 -19.60 -9.34 1.86
CA SER A 776 -18.67 -8.41 1.23
C SER A 776 -18.77 -8.47 -0.29
N GLY A 777 -18.58 -7.34 -0.96
CA GLY A 777 -18.68 -7.23 -2.42
C GLY A 777 -17.93 -6.02 -2.96
N ASP A 778 -18.39 -5.43 -4.05
CA ASP A 778 -17.70 -4.36 -4.79
C ASP A 778 -17.47 -3.09 -3.93
N ASN A 779 -16.32 -3.00 -3.28
CA ASN A 779 -15.92 -1.89 -2.39
C ASN A 779 -16.91 -1.58 -1.25
N GLN A 780 -17.73 -2.57 -0.88
CA GLN A 780 -18.79 -2.43 0.11
C GLN A 780 -18.94 -3.67 1.00
N ILE A 781 -19.39 -3.44 2.22
CA ILE A 781 -19.90 -4.46 3.13
C ILE A 781 -21.40 -4.21 3.31
N TRP A 782 -22.18 -5.26 3.21
CA TRP A 782 -23.64 -5.27 3.35
C TRP A 782 -24.06 -6.07 4.57
N ALA A 783 -25.06 -5.58 5.27
CA ALA A 783 -25.68 -6.30 6.39
C ALA A 783 -27.21 -6.20 6.32
N TRP A 784 -27.91 -7.28 6.61
CA TRP A 784 -29.37 -7.33 6.65
C TRP A 784 -29.84 -8.08 7.90
N ASN A 785 -30.88 -7.53 8.51
CA ASN A 785 -31.64 -8.19 9.56
C ASN A 785 -32.31 -9.48 9.04
N TYR A 786 -32.72 -10.34 9.96
CA TYR A 786 -33.43 -11.61 9.67
C TYR A 786 -34.59 -11.46 8.68
N ASN A 787 -35.28 -10.34 8.66
CA ASN A 787 -36.43 -10.04 7.81
C ASN A 787 -36.08 -9.43 6.45
N GLY A 788 -34.80 -9.37 6.06
CA GLY A 788 -34.31 -8.84 4.79
C GLY A 788 -34.26 -7.30 4.72
N SER A 789 -34.56 -6.58 5.81
CA SER A 789 -34.32 -5.13 5.87
C SER A 789 -32.83 -4.88 6.06
N PRO A 790 -32.24 -3.85 5.38
CA PRO A 790 -30.84 -3.53 5.62
C PRO A 790 -30.64 -3.10 7.08
N VAL A 791 -29.54 -3.50 7.67
CA VAL A 791 -29.05 -2.94 8.93
C VAL A 791 -28.75 -1.47 8.70
N ASN A 792 -28.99 -0.63 9.69
CA ASN A 792 -28.82 0.81 9.56
C ASN A 792 -27.34 1.13 9.29
N ASP A 793 -27.13 2.20 8.52
CA ASP A 793 -25.84 2.65 8.00
C ASP A 793 -25.14 1.68 7.03
N PHE A 794 -25.71 0.49 6.76
CA PHE A 794 -25.26 -0.41 5.71
C PHE A 794 -26.03 -0.19 4.38
N PRO A 795 -25.37 -0.34 3.21
CA PRO A 795 -24.01 -0.83 3.03
C PRO A 795 -22.93 0.22 3.34
N VAL A 796 -21.87 -0.24 3.98
CA VAL A 796 -20.66 0.55 4.20
C VAL A 796 -19.84 0.60 2.93
N THR A 797 -19.37 1.79 2.53
CA THR A 797 -18.41 1.95 1.44
C THR A 797 -17.02 2.09 2.01
N ILE A 798 -16.13 1.12 1.77
CA ILE A 798 -14.81 1.04 2.37
C ILE A 798 -13.95 2.24 2.00
N SER A 799 -13.93 2.62 0.73
CA SER A 799 -13.22 3.84 0.30
C SER A 799 -13.97 4.58 -0.79
N ARG A 800 -14.25 5.88 -0.55
CA ARG A 800 -14.91 6.77 -1.50
C ARG A 800 -13.94 7.43 -2.48
N THR A 801 -12.66 7.52 -2.11
CA THR A 801 -11.64 8.22 -2.89
C THR A 801 -10.80 7.26 -3.74
N LYS A 802 -10.47 6.10 -3.20
CA LYS A 802 -9.72 5.03 -3.88
C LYS A 802 -10.45 3.70 -3.68
N PRO A 803 -11.41 3.32 -4.55
CA PRO A 803 -12.12 2.04 -4.41
C PRO A 803 -11.16 0.87 -4.31
N VAL A 804 -11.36 0.00 -3.33
CA VAL A 804 -10.46 -1.16 -3.06
C VAL A 804 -10.67 -2.33 -4.04
N GLY A 805 -11.68 -2.26 -4.89
CA GLY A 805 -12.05 -3.34 -5.81
C GLY A 805 -13.11 -4.26 -5.22
N THR A 806 -13.36 -5.38 -5.88
CA THR A 806 -14.30 -6.40 -5.42
C THR A 806 -13.66 -7.21 -4.31
N LEU A 807 -14.24 -7.17 -3.10
CA LEU A 807 -13.81 -8.00 -1.98
C LEU A 807 -14.20 -9.46 -2.29
N ARG A 808 -13.23 -10.35 -2.15
CA ARG A 808 -13.40 -11.80 -2.34
C ARG A 808 -13.31 -12.56 -1.02
N SER A 809 -12.88 -11.88 0.03
CA SER A 809 -12.82 -12.42 1.38
C SER A 809 -14.22 -12.45 1.97
N SER A 810 -14.66 -13.59 2.53
CA SER A 810 -15.82 -13.60 3.45
C SER A 810 -15.54 -12.69 4.63
N PRO A 811 -16.53 -11.91 5.10
CA PRO A 811 -16.35 -11.15 6.32
C PRO A 811 -16.22 -12.09 7.52
N LEU A 812 -15.42 -11.66 8.51
CA LEU A 812 -15.41 -12.25 9.86
C LEU A 812 -16.22 -11.37 10.80
N LEU A 813 -16.77 -11.98 11.84
CA LEU A 813 -17.48 -11.28 12.87
C LEU A 813 -16.88 -11.63 14.24
N GLY A 814 -16.47 -10.59 14.99
CA GLY A 814 -15.92 -10.74 16.32
C GLY A 814 -15.62 -9.39 16.96
N ASP A 815 -15.57 -9.33 18.27
CA ASP A 815 -15.11 -8.15 19.02
C ASP A 815 -13.58 -8.09 18.93
N VAL A 816 -13.06 -7.21 18.08
CA VAL A 816 -11.60 -7.07 17.82
C VAL A 816 -10.98 -5.88 18.56
N ASN A 817 -11.74 -5.19 19.40
CA ASN A 817 -11.29 -4.01 20.13
C ASN A 817 -11.67 -4.02 21.63
N SER A 818 -12.30 -5.08 22.13
CA SER A 818 -12.80 -5.25 23.50
C SER A 818 -13.81 -4.18 23.94
N ASP A 819 -14.72 -3.82 23.05
CA ASP A 819 -15.81 -2.89 23.40
C ASP A 819 -17.17 -3.60 23.69
N ASP A 820 -17.14 -4.93 23.77
CA ASP A 820 -18.28 -5.82 23.97
C ASP A 820 -19.31 -5.80 22.80
N SER A 821 -18.89 -5.32 21.62
CA SER A 821 -19.71 -5.31 20.41
C SER A 821 -19.06 -6.17 19.31
N ILE A 822 -19.88 -6.72 18.42
CA ILE A 822 -19.37 -7.48 17.27
C ILE A 822 -18.94 -6.51 16.19
N ASP A 823 -17.69 -6.65 15.77
CA ASP A 823 -17.09 -5.94 14.65
C ASP A 823 -17.05 -6.80 13.39
N ILE A 824 -16.88 -6.14 12.22
CA ILE A 824 -16.84 -6.78 10.92
C ILE A 824 -15.46 -6.60 10.32
N VAL A 825 -14.71 -7.69 10.11
CA VAL A 825 -13.37 -7.67 9.53
C VAL A 825 -13.40 -8.25 8.11
N ALA A 826 -12.73 -7.60 7.16
CA ALA A 826 -12.63 -8.08 5.79
C ALA A 826 -11.28 -7.75 5.13
N GLY A 827 -10.77 -8.69 4.32
CA GLY A 827 -9.61 -8.49 3.47
C GLY A 827 -9.95 -7.78 2.16
N THR A 828 -8.97 -7.09 1.59
CA THR A 828 -9.15 -6.39 0.31
C THR A 828 -8.10 -6.78 -0.72
N PRO A 829 -8.41 -6.70 -2.02
CA PRO A 829 -7.43 -6.97 -3.07
C PRO A 829 -6.33 -5.91 -3.20
N ARG A 830 -6.35 -4.87 -2.36
CA ARG A 830 -5.32 -3.82 -2.31
C ARG A 830 -4.37 -3.93 -1.12
N GLY A 831 -4.38 -5.05 -0.42
CA GLY A 831 -3.45 -5.29 0.67
C GLY A 831 -3.79 -4.51 1.95
N ILE A 832 -5.06 -4.26 2.19
CA ILE A 832 -5.52 -3.77 3.48
C ILE A 832 -6.60 -4.68 4.07
N LEU A 833 -6.56 -4.86 5.37
CA LEU A 833 -7.60 -5.45 6.18
C LEU A 833 -8.39 -4.32 6.84
N VAL A 834 -9.70 -4.31 6.67
CA VAL A 834 -10.57 -3.29 7.26
C VAL A 834 -11.37 -3.87 8.41
N ALA A 835 -11.62 -3.07 9.43
CA ALA A 835 -12.58 -3.40 10.48
C ALA A 835 -13.56 -2.25 10.68
N HIS A 836 -14.82 -2.60 10.85
CA HIS A 836 -15.91 -1.66 11.09
C HIS A 836 -16.75 -2.14 12.26
N ASP A 837 -17.21 -1.20 13.07
CA ASP A 837 -18.14 -1.50 14.13
C ASP A 837 -19.53 -1.88 13.59
N ARG A 838 -20.43 -2.30 14.47
CA ARG A 838 -21.82 -2.63 14.13
C ARG A 838 -22.61 -1.50 13.49
N PHE A 839 -22.13 -0.25 13.54
CA PHE A 839 -22.72 0.93 12.90
C PHE A 839 -22.06 1.27 11.56
N GLY A 840 -21.08 0.48 11.12
CA GLY A 840 -20.35 0.68 9.88
C GLY A 840 -19.26 1.75 9.93
N GLU A 841 -18.93 2.27 11.13
CA GLU A 841 -17.81 3.21 11.27
C GLU A 841 -16.49 2.42 11.38
N PRO A 842 -15.42 2.90 10.76
CA PRO A 842 -14.13 2.24 10.84
C PRO A 842 -13.55 2.31 12.25
N LEU A 843 -12.95 1.23 12.72
CA LEU A 843 -12.32 1.16 14.03
C LEU A 843 -11.03 1.98 14.07
N ASP A 844 -10.73 2.54 15.26
CA ASP A 844 -9.44 3.19 15.51
C ASP A 844 -8.29 2.17 15.41
N GLY A 845 -7.18 2.54 14.76
CA GLY A 845 -6.06 1.65 14.49
C GLY A 845 -6.20 0.81 13.20
N TRP A 846 -7.31 0.91 12.51
CA TRP A 846 -7.54 0.25 11.23
C TRP A 846 -7.60 1.25 10.06
N PRO A 847 -7.30 0.82 8.83
CA PRO A 847 -7.02 -0.55 8.36
C PRO A 847 -5.59 -1.01 8.62
N LEU A 848 -5.35 -2.35 8.67
CA LEU A 848 -4.02 -2.96 8.76
C LEU A 848 -3.43 -3.20 7.37
N ALA A 849 -2.09 -3.08 7.25
CA ALA A 849 -1.38 -3.16 5.96
C ALA A 849 -0.80 -4.55 5.68
N CYS A 850 -0.99 -5.04 4.45
CA CYS A 850 -0.31 -6.20 3.86
C CYS A 850 0.48 -5.77 2.62
N ALA A 851 1.48 -6.53 2.24
CA ALA A 851 2.30 -6.26 1.04
C ALA A 851 1.53 -6.47 -0.26
N GLY A 852 0.62 -7.44 -0.29
CA GLY A 852 -0.18 -7.83 -1.43
C GLY A 852 -1.66 -7.91 -1.13
N GLY A 853 -2.48 -8.14 -2.17
CA GLY A 853 -3.91 -8.31 -2.02
C GLY A 853 -4.25 -9.45 -1.06
N VAL A 854 -5.26 -9.24 -0.19
CA VAL A 854 -5.83 -10.26 0.69
C VAL A 854 -7.21 -10.60 0.13
N ASN A 855 -7.29 -11.68 -0.63
CA ASN A 855 -8.52 -12.17 -1.24
C ASN A 855 -9.11 -13.35 -0.46
N ALA A 856 -8.28 -14.15 0.22
CA ALA A 856 -8.74 -15.16 1.17
C ALA A 856 -9.31 -14.49 2.43
N SER A 857 -10.27 -15.15 3.06
CA SER A 857 -10.78 -14.69 4.36
C SER A 857 -9.71 -14.79 5.43
N PRO A 858 -9.53 -13.79 6.28
CA PRO A 858 -8.64 -13.88 7.44
C PRO A 858 -9.20 -14.86 8.48
N ALA A 859 -8.53 -15.01 9.61
CA ALA A 859 -9.00 -15.78 10.77
C ALA A 859 -8.80 -14.99 12.07
N LEU A 860 -9.67 -15.18 13.05
CA LEU A 860 -9.61 -14.59 14.40
C LEU A 860 -9.52 -15.73 15.42
N VAL A 861 -8.47 -15.78 16.22
CA VAL A 861 -8.27 -16.86 17.21
C VAL A 861 -7.20 -16.49 18.21
N ASP A 862 -7.27 -16.97 19.42
CA ASP A 862 -6.20 -16.95 20.42
C ASP A 862 -5.20 -18.06 20.05
N VAL A 863 -4.10 -17.67 19.36
CA VAL A 863 -3.10 -18.60 18.77
C VAL A 863 -2.09 -19.06 19.80
N ASP A 864 -1.70 -18.21 20.76
CA ASP A 864 -0.65 -18.50 21.72
C ASP A 864 -1.16 -18.80 23.14
N GLY A 865 -2.48 -18.75 23.34
CA GLY A 865 -3.14 -19.13 24.58
C GLY A 865 -3.01 -18.10 25.69
N ASP A 866 -2.70 -16.85 25.38
CA ASP A 866 -2.55 -15.78 26.36
C ASP A 866 -3.87 -15.09 26.72
N GLY A 867 -4.94 -15.35 25.95
CA GLY A 867 -6.29 -14.91 26.11
C GLY A 867 -6.66 -13.66 25.30
N ASP A 868 -5.72 -13.06 24.58
CA ASP A 868 -6.01 -12.08 23.56
C ASP A 868 -6.25 -12.79 22.23
N ILE A 869 -6.85 -12.15 21.23
CA ILE A 869 -7.06 -12.77 19.92
C ILE A 869 -6.07 -12.24 18.89
N GLU A 870 -5.62 -13.13 18.03
CA GLU A 870 -4.84 -12.78 16.88
C GLU A 870 -5.71 -12.76 15.62
N LEU A 871 -5.36 -11.81 14.72
CA LEU A 871 -5.84 -11.76 13.35
C LEU A 871 -4.79 -12.36 12.43
N LEU A 872 -5.18 -13.35 11.64
CA LEU A 872 -4.30 -14.02 10.68
C LEU A 872 -4.75 -13.73 9.26
N ALA A 873 -3.80 -13.41 8.37
CA ALA A 873 -4.10 -13.26 6.94
C ALA A 873 -2.90 -13.64 6.06
N GLY A 874 -3.19 -14.35 4.97
CA GLY A 874 -2.24 -14.61 3.89
C GLY A 874 -2.47 -13.64 2.71
N ASP A 875 -1.38 -13.22 2.04
CA ASP A 875 -1.47 -12.32 0.91
C ASP A 875 -0.99 -12.91 -0.42
N GLU A 876 -1.26 -12.23 -1.54
CA GLU A 876 -0.87 -12.67 -2.89
C GLU A 876 0.64 -12.74 -3.11
N THR A 877 1.44 -12.05 -2.29
CA THR A 877 2.91 -12.04 -2.38
C THR A 877 3.57 -13.13 -1.55
N GLY A 878 2.78 -13.86 -0.75
CA GLY A 878 3.22 -15.02 0.02
C GLY A 878 3.63 -14.72 1.45
N TRP A 879 3.22 -13.61 1.99
CA TRP A 879 3.35 -13.33 3.40
C TRP A 879 2.16 -13.89 4.18
N MET A 880 2.45 -14.51 5.31
CA MET A 880 1.49 -14.83 6.35
C MET A 880 1.71 -13.87 7.51
N TYR A 881 0.66 -13.14 7.86
CA TYR A 881 0.65 -12.17 8.95
C TYR A 881 -0.12 -12.75 10.13
N VAL A 882 0.35 -12.47 11.33
CA VAL A 882 -0.35 -12.70 12.59
C VAL A 882 -0.20 -11.44 13.43
N TRP A 883 -1.33 -10.75 13.68
CA TRP A 883 -1.38 -9.57 14.52
C TRP A 883 -2.00 -9.94 15.85
N ASP A 884 -1.33 -9.60 16.91
CA ASP A 884 -1.79 -9.68 18.29
C ASP A 884 -2.69 -8.45 18.56
N LEU A 885 -3.99 -8.66 18.65
CA LEU A 885 -4.96 -7.59 18.83
C LEU A 885 -5.19 -7.35 20.33
N PRO A 886 -5.39 -6.10 20.77
CA PRO A 886 -5.66 -5.79 22.18
C PRO A 886 -7.10 -6.14 22.57
N ALA A 887 -7.57 -7.33 22.23
CA ALA A 887 -8.93 -7.76 22.41
C ALA A 887 -9.02 -9.16 23.06
N ARG A 888 -9.84 -9.27 24.09
CA ARG A 888 -10.11 -10.52 24.85
C ARG A 888 -11.59 -10.85 24.83
N PRO A 889 -12.14 -11.23 23.68
CA PRO A 889 -13.55 -11.52 23.59
C PRO A 889 -13.91 -12.85 24.27
N GLU A 890 -15.07 -12.92 24.89
CA GLU A 890 -15.68 -14.19 25.25
C GLU A 890 -16.06 -14.96 23.97
N PHE A 891 -16.21 -16.27 24.06
CA PHE A 891 -16.52 -17.11 22.88
C PHE A 891 -17.81 -16.66 22.13
N GLU A 892 -18.79 -16.16 22.84
CA GLU A 892 -20.05 -15.63 22.28
C GLU A 892 -19.84 -14.34 21.47
N GLN A 893 -18.72 -13.65 21.67
CA GLN A 893 -18.31 -12.44 20.94
C GLN A 893 -17.45 -12.74 19.70
N LEU A 894 -17.24 -14.02 19.35
CA LEU A 894 -16.62 -14.50 18.11
C LEU A 894 -17.60 -15.37 17.31
N PRO A 895 -18.71 -14.83 16.82
CA PRO A 895 -19.75 -15.64 16.17
C PRO A 895 -19.30 -16.23 14.84
N TRP A 896 -18.39 -15.58 14.09
CA TRP A 896 -17.91 -16.04 12.78
C TRP A 896 -16.42 -15.78 12.58
N PRO A 897 -15.54 -16.49 13.34
CA PRO A 897 -14.09 -16.18 13.36
C PRO A 897 -13.28 -16.77 12.21
N PHE A 898 -13.84 -17.69 11.40
CA PHE A 898 -13.17 -18.32 10.28
C PHE A 898 -14.02 -18.33 9.00
N TRP A 899 -13.39 -18.51 7.85
CA TRP A 899 -14.08 -18.88 6.64
C TRP A 899 -14.90 -20.16 6.85
N GLY A 900 -16.19 -20.12 6.48
CA GLY A 900 -17.07 -21.25 6.80
C GLY A 900 -17.30 -21.46 8.30
N ARG A 901 -17.07 -20.42 9.10
CA ARG A 901 -17.31 -20.27 10.53
C ARG A 901 -16.34 -20.99 11.46
N ASP A 902 -15.88 -22.17 11.13
CA ASP A 902 -14.99 -22.99 11.98
C ASP A 902 -13.92 -23.72 11.16
N VAL A 903 -12.93 -24.30 11.83
CA VAL A 903 -11.79 -24.99 11.21
C VAL A 903 -12.19 -26.22 10.38
N GLY A 904 -13.40 -26.74 10.58
CA GLY A 904 -14.01 -27.83 9.79
C GLY A 904 -14.89 -27.34 8.65
N HIS A 905 -15.06 -26.03 8.48
CA HIS A 905 -15.84 -25.37 7.42
C HIS A 905 -17.33 -25.76 7.43
N SER A 906 -17.94 -25.86 8.62
CA SER A 906 -19.34 -26.26 8.74
C SER A 906 -20.33 -25.31 8.09
N GLY A 907 -19.99 -24.02 7.98
CA GLY A 907 -20.87 -22.95 7.48
C GLY A 907 -22.14 -22.79 8.32
N ALA A 908 -22.11 -23.27 9.54
CA ALA A 908 -23.27 -23.38 10.41
C ALA A 908 -23.11 -22.53 11.67
N PHE A 909 -24.02 -21.62 11.90
CA PHE A 909 -24.13 -20.96 13.20
C PHE A 909 -24.61 -21.97 14.24
N PRO A 910 -24.00 -22.09 15.44
CA PRO A 910 -24.40 -23.06 16.42
C PRO A 910 -25.80 -22.73 16.94
N GLY A 911 -26.68 -23.72 16.84
CA GLY A 911 -28.04 -23.61 17.38
C GLY A 911 -28.05 -23.75 18.91
N GLU A 912 -27.32 -22.92 19.64
CA GLU A 912 -27.60 -22.76 21.06
C GLU A 912 -28.77 -21.79 21.21
N SER A 913 -29.71 -22.17 22.08
CA SER A 913 -30.90 -21.37 22.30
C SER A 913 -30.51 -20.00 22.84
N LEU A 914 -30.44 -19.02 21.95
CA LEU A 914 -30.51 -17.61 22.35
C LEU A 914 -31.68 -17.45 23.33
N PRO A 915 -31.62 -16.56 24.32
CA PRO A 915 -32.74 -16.38 25.25
C PRO A 915 -34.06 -16.23 24.48
N PRO A 916 -35.11 -16.94 24.83
CA PRO A 916 -36.36 -16.86 24.09
C PRO A 916 -36.88 -15.42 24.06
N LEU A 917 -37.45 -15.02 22.92
CA LEU A 917 -38.11 -13.72 22.78
C LEU A 917 -38.99 -13.41 24.02
N PRO A 918 -39.03 -12.14 24.45
CA PRO A 918 -39.83 -11.76 25.58
C PRO A 918 -41.24 -12.32 25.44
N SER A 919 -41.63 -13.10 26.41
CA SER A 919 -42.96 -13.71 26.41
C SER A 919 -44.03 -12.64 26.24
N ALA A 920 -45.14 -12.95 25.54
CA ALA A 920 -46.29 -12.08 25.21
C ALA A 920 -46.94 -11.33 26.39
N GLY A 921 -46.22 -11.05 27.42
CA GLY A 921 -46.66 -10.40 28.66
C GLY A 921 -45.97 -9.07 28.96
N GLU A 922 -44.88 -8.73 28.33
CA GLU A 922 -44.18 -7.47 28.50
C GLU A 922 -44.51 -6.53 27.34
N LEU A 923 -44.93 -5.32 27.59
CA LEU A 923 -45.40 -4.40 26.56
C LEU A 923 -44.22 -3.87 25.75
N MET A 924 -43.09 -3.51 26.42
CA MET A 924 -41.88 -2.99 25.85
C MET A 924 -40.70 -3.35 26.78
N PRO A 925 -39.83 -4.30 26.44
CA PRO A 925 -38.69 -4.69 27.27
C PRO A 925 -37.63 -3.58 27.32
N THR A 926 -36.99 -3.40 28.48
CA THR A 926 -36.03 -2.31 28.69
C THR A 926 -34.76 -2.43 27.83
N ALA A 927 -34.27 -3.63 27.59
CA ALA A 927 -33.09 -3.91 26.79
C ALA A 927 -33.28 -3.60 25.29
N TRP A 928 -34.49 -3.37 24.84
CA TRP A 928 -34.88 -3.21 23.45
C TRP A 928 -35.30 -1.77 23.09
N VAL A 929 -34.84 -0.77 23.85
CA VAL A 929 -35.08 0.64 23.58
C VAL A 929 -33.74 1.38 23.61
N TYR A 930 -33.26 1.74 22.47
CA TYR A 930 -31.98 2.41 22.31
C TYR A 930 -31.99 3.35 21.08
N ASN A 931 -30.92 4.08 20.85
CA ASN A 931 -30.74 4.85 19.63
C ASN A 931 -29.37 4.53 19.01
N TYR A 932 -29.30 4.67 17.71
CA TYR A 932 -28.06 4.53 16.96
C TYR A 932 -28.02 5.48 15.74
N PRO A 933 -26.81 5.90 15.35
CA PRO A 933 -25.55 5.75 16.08
C PRO A 933 -25.58 6.50 17.42
N ASN A 934 -24.87 5.98 18.44
CA ASN A 934 -24.74 6.61 19.74
C ASN A 934 -23.33 6.40 20.33
N PRO A 935 -22.43 7.43 20.31
CA PRO A 935 -22.68 8.83 19.96
C PRO A 935 -22.97 9.06 18.47
N THR A 936 -23.93 9.95 18.20
CA THR A 936 -24.21 10.39 16.82
C THR A 936 -23.35 11.57 16.41
N ARG A 937 -22.73 11.49 15.23
CA ARG A 937 -21.99 12.59 14.58
C ARG A 937 -22.65 13.06 13.27
N GLY A 938 -23.75 12.44 12.91
CA GLY A 938 -24.50 12.70 11.69
C GLY A 938 -25.52 13.84 11.80
N SER A 939 -26.38 13.93 10.80
CA SER A 939 -27.51 14.87 10.75
C SER A 939 -28.75 14.35 11.50
N SER A 940 -28.80 13.04 11.80
CA SER A 940 -29.90 12.35 12.50
C SER A 940 -29.37 11.20 13.34
N THR A 941 -30.24 10.63 14.18
CA THR A 941 -30.05 9.35 14.86
C THR A 941 -31.40 8.64 14.90
N THR A 942 -31.40 7.32 14.85
CA THR A 942 -32.61 6.50 14.87
C THR A 942 -32.88 5.99 16.29
N ILE A 943 -34.09 6.09 16.73
CA ILE A 943 -34.57 5.52 18.00
C ILE A 943 -35.32 4.23 17.67
N ARG A 944 -34.79 3.11 18.17
CA ARG A 944 -35.32 1.77 17.92
C ARG A 944 -35.98 1.23 19.22
N TYR A 945 -37.05 0.50 19.04
CA TYR A 945 -37.76 -0.18 20.15
C TYR A 945 -38.63 -1.32 19.65
N THR A 946 -38.77 -2.37 20.46
CA THR A 946 -39.61 -3.54 20.15
C THR A 946 -40.79 -3.62 21.08
N LEU A 947 -41.96 -3.99 20.57
CA LEU A 947 -43.18 -4.13 21.32
C LEU A 947 -43.66 -5.59 21.34
N GLY A 948 -44.00 -6.11 22.52
CA GLY A 948 -44.61 -7.45 22.66
C GLY A 948 -46.08 -7.52 22.26
N GLN A 949 -46.72 -6.40 21.98
CA GLN A 949 -48.09 -6.28 21.45
C GLN A 949 -48.30 -4.90 20.84
N GLU A 950 -49.27 -4.76 19.91
CA GLU A 950 -49.58 -3.45 19.31
C GLU A 950 -49.88 -2.38 20.37
N ALA A 951 -49.27 -1.20 20.25
CA ALA A 951 -49.36 -0.10 21.17
C ALA A 951 -49.30 1.28 20.48
N GLU A 952 -49.81 2.30 21.13
CA GLU A 952 -49.53 3.70 20.75
C GLU A 952 -48.23 4.10 21.43
N VAL A 953 -47.28 4.65 20.67
CA VAL A 953 -45.96 5.00 21.15
C VAL A 953 -45.71 6.49 20.99
N GLU A 954 -45.26 7.11 22.09
CA GLU A 954 -44.89 8.54 22.15
C GLU A 954 -43.44 8.66 22.61
N ILE A 955 -42.61 9.33 21.83
CA ILE A 955 -41.16 9.54 22.09
C ILE A 955 -40.95 11.01 22.44
N ARG A 956 -40.33 11.30 23.59
CA ARG A 956 -39.95 12.64 24.00
C ARG A 956 -38.46 12.74 24.36
N ILE A 957 -37.80 13.71 23.84
CA ILE A 957 -36.37 13.94 24.01
C ILE A 957 -36.13 15.17 24.87
N TYR A 958 -35.33 15.02 25.91
CA TYR A 958 -35.05 16.07 26.89
C TYR A 958 -33.56 16.34 26.98
N ASP A 959 -33.17 17.58 27.23
CA ASP A 959 -31.80 17.89 27.62
C ASP A 959 -31.55 17.51 29.11
N LEU A 960 -30.28 17.61 29.54
CA LEU A 960 -29.90 17.30 30.93
C LEU A 960 -30.51 18.25 31.98
N ALA A 961 -31.07 19.39 31.58
CA ALA A 961 -31.83 20.27 32.48
C ALA A 961 -33.29 19.84 32.64
N GLY A 962 -33.75 18.91 31.82
CA GLY A 962 -35.11 18.40 31.77
C GLY A 962 -36.06 19.22 30.90
N ASP A 963 -35.50 20.12 30.07
CA ASP A 963 -36.28 20.87 29.09
C ASP A 963 -36.55 19.99 27.85
N LEU A 964 -37.80 19.99 27.38
CA LEU A 964 -38.20 19.22 26.21
C LEU A 964 -37.50 19.80 24.94
N VAL A 965 -36.79 18.98 24.25
CA VAL A 965 -36.07 19.31 23.01
C VAL A 965 -36.88 18.96 21.78
N ASP A 966 -37.48 17.74 21.77
CA ASP A 966 -38.32 17.26 20.67
C ASP A 966 -39.38 16.27 21.14
N GLU A 967 -40.38 16.02 20.26
CA GLU A 967 -41.49 15.08 20.49
C GLU A 967 -41.81 14.41 19.15
N LEU A 968 -41.74 13.08 19.13
CA LEU A 968 -41.92 12.25 17.94
C LEU A 968 -43.03 11.24 18.16
N ASP A 969 -43.78 10.92 17.11
CA ASP A 969 -44.78 9.88 17.11
C ASP A 969 -44.15 8.56 16.64
N GLY A 970 -44.17 7.57 17.49
CA GLY A 970 -43.59 6.23 17.19
C GLY A 970 -44.59 5.31 16.46
N THR A 971 -44.05 4.35 15.71
CA THR A 971 -44.81 3.25 15.14
C THR A 971 -45.19 2.26 16.25
N GLY A 972 -46.27 1.52 16.12
CA GLY A 972 -46.78 0.68 17.19
C GLY A 972 -46.97 -0.78 16.84
N TYR A 973 -46.12 -1.34 15.97
CA TYR A 973 -46.23 -2.72 15.48
C TYR A 973 -45.69 -3.71 16.52
N ALA A 974 -46.45 -4.77 16.77
CA ALA A 974 -46.05 -5.84 17.69
C ALA A 974 -45.08 -6.82 17.03
N HIS A 975 -44.15 -7.36 17.80
CA HIS A 975 -43.18 -8.40 17.39
C HIS A 975 -42.34 -8.00 16.18
N THR A 976 -42.03 -6.74 16.09
CA THR A 976 -41.11 -6.18 15.05
C THR A 976 -40.36 -5.00 15.65
N GLU A 977 -39.21 -4.69 15.09
CA GLU A 977 -38.49 -3.46 15.39
C GLU A 977 -39.26 -2.26 14.87
N ASN A 978 -39.43 -1.28 15.73
CA ASN A 978 -40.04 -0.02 15.41
C ASN A 978 -38.97 1.06 15.46
N GLU A 979 -38.88 1.88 14.43
CA GLU A 979 -37.85 2.88 14.30
C GLU A 979 -38.43 4.26 14.06
N VAL A 980 -37.77 5.27 14.66
CA VAL A 980 -38.15 6.67 14.49
C VAL A 980 -36.89 7.51 14.38
N GLU A 981 -36.69 8.15 13.26
CA GLU A 981 -35.56 9.05 13.01
C GLU A 981 -35.77 10.38 13.77
N TRP A 982 -34.72 10.78 14.53
CA TRP A 982 -34.63 12.09 15.16
C TRP A 982 -33.68 12.99 14.36
N ASP A 983 -34.25 14.08 13.77
CA ASP A 983 -33.47 15.09 13.05
C ASP A 983 -32.68 15.98 14.02
N LEU A 984 -31.36 15.97 13.89
CA LEU A 984 -30.44 16.74 14.72
C LEU A 984 -30.20 18.16 14.21
N ALA A 985 -30.90 18.64 13.16
CA ALA A 985 -30.76 19.98 12.64
C ALA A 985 -31.12 21.02 13.75
N GLY A 986 -30.09 21.73 14.25
CA GLY A 986 -30.25 22.71 15.31
C GLY A 986 -30.03 22.16 16.71
N VAL A 987 -29.86 20.87 16.92
CA VAL A 987 -29.51 20.25 18.21
C VAL A 987 -28.02 20.51 18.49
N ALA A 988 -27.63 20.84 19.71
CA ALA A 988 -26.25 21.09 20.12
C ALA A 988 -25.54 19.77 20.51
N SER A 989 -24.20 19.76 20.50
CA SER A 989 -23.45 18.66 21.12
C SER A 989 -23.79 18.53 22.60
N GLY A 990 -24.11 17.33 23.07
CA GLY A 990 -24.49 17.07 24.46
C GLY A 990 -25.12 15.69 24.63
N VAL A 991 -25.48 15.34 25.86
CA VAL A 991 -26.22 14.12 26.18
C VAL A 991 -27.70 14.49 26.40
N TYR A 992 -28.56 13.72 25.77
CA TYR A 992 -30.01 13.87 25.82
C TYR A 992 -30.64 12.64 26.46
N LEU A 993 -31.83 12.78 27.02
CA LEU A 993 -32.62 11.69 27.57
C LEU A 993 -33.84 11.46 26.68
N CYS A 994 -33.85 10.35 25.98
CA CYS A 994 -35.00 9.91 25.21
C CYS A 994 -35.92 9.08 26.08
N ARG A 995 -37.20 9.46 26.10
CA ARG A 995 -38.27 8.77 26.82
C ARG A 995 -39.22 8.16 25.80
N VAL A 996 -39.25 6.84 25.75
CA VAL A 996 -40.22 6.10 24.93
C VAL A 996 -41.36 5.60 25.84
N GLU A 997 -42.58 5.94 25.49
CA GLU A 997 -43.77 5.52 26.22
C GLU A 997 -44.73 4.76 25.31
N ALA A 998 -44.92 3.48 25.56
CA ALA A 998 -45.85 2.63 24.85
C ALA A 998 -47.15 2.41 25.67
N SER A 999 -48.29 2.53 25.01
CA SER A 999 -49.60 2.34 25.62
C SER A 999 -50.43 1.36 24.80
N GLY A 1000 -50.65 0.14 25.34
CA GLY A 1000 -51.38 -0.94 24.65
C GLY A 1000 -51.90 -2.00 25.61
N GLY A 1001 -52.90 -2.76 25.18
CA GLY A 1001 -53.48 -3.84 26.01
C GLY A 1001 -54.00 -3.46 27.40
N GLY A 1002 -54.21 -2.15 27.66
CA GLY A 1002 -54.62 -1.63 28.96
C GLY A 1002 -53.48 -1.38 29.96
N SER A 1003 -52.26 -1.44 29.52
CA SER A 1003 -51.04 -1.08 30.26
C SER A 1003 -50.27 0.06 29.54
N THR A 1004 -49.48 0.78 30.31
CA THR A 1004 -48.53 1.77 29.79
C THR A 1004 -47.18 1.48 30.40
N GLN A 1005 -46.14 1.45 29.53
CA GLN A 1005 -44.76 1.25 29.95
C GLN A 1005 -43.91 2.42 29.43
N THR A 1006 -42.96 2.86 30.24
CA THR A 1006 -42.07 3.97 29.87
C THR A 1006 -40.62 3.54 30.10
N ILE A 1007 -39.78 3.72 29.08
CA ILE A 1007 -38.32 3.44 29.12
C ILE A 1007 -37.57 4.71 28.76
N PHE A 1008 -36.38 4.85 29.31
CA PHE A 1008 -35.47 5.93 29.02
C PHE A 1008 -34.14 5.40 28.43
N CYS A 1009 -33.75 5.90 27.31
CA CYS A 1009 -32.38 5.70 26.77
C CYS A 1009 -31.61 7.03 26.73
N LYS A 1010 -30.28 6.96 26.59
CA LYS A 1010 -29.42 8.13 26.54
C LYS A 1010 -28.87 8.29 25.10
N ILE A 1011 -28.98 9.50 24.57
CA ILE A 1011 -28.48 9.86 23.24
C ILE A 1011 -27.33 10.84 23.42
N ALA A 1012 -26.17 10.50 22.90
CA ALA A 1012 -25.01 11.38 22.85
C ALA A 1012 -24.88 12.00 21.45
N VAL A 1013 -24.88 13.32 21.35
CA VAL A 1013 -24.73 14.09 20.11
C VAL A 1013 -23.37 14.78 20.10
N VAL A 1014 -22.57 14.55 19.08
CA VAL A 1014 -21.25 15.15 18.88
C VAL A 1014 -21.24 15.86 17.52
N LYS A 1015 -21.00 17.18 17.51
CA LYS A 1015 -20.95 17.98 16.28
C LYS A 1015 -19.62 18.69 16.15
#